data_be55b8172326c17b2a69610dc0799b7c
#
_entry.id   be55b8172326c17b2a69610dc0799b7c
#
_cell.length_a   1.000
_cell.length_b   1.000
_cell.length_c   1.000
_cell.angle_alpha   90.00
_cell.angle_beta   90.00
_cell.angle_gamma   90.00
#
_symmetry.space_group_name_H-M   'P 1'
#
loop_
_entity.id
_entity.type
_entity.pdbx_description
1 polymer ?
#
loop_
_entity_poly.entity_id
_entity_poly.type
_entity_poly.pdbx_seq_one_letter_code
_entity_poly.pdbx_strand_id
1 'polypeptide(L)'
;MAGALAFSSLMTFAHNTDFERLPVPSTPWVEMVYAPTMTTFQLWAPTAEKVRLRLYKDGNEGKAWKTLSLAKGSDGTWAKQMKGDLKGKFYTFEVKVDGKWRGETPGVNARAVGVNGKRAAVIDLKDTNPVGWEFDKPTYKLFESGAIYEMHHRDFSMSDQANFKHRGKFLALTEKGVKTLQGSPAGLDHLKQLGISYVHILPSFDYASVDETKLDVPQYNWGYDPLNYNVPEGSYSTNPYQPEVRIREFKQMVQSLHEAGLKVVLDVVYNHTFNTEGSNFERTVPGYFFRHKADGSLCDASGCGNETASERAMMRKFMVESVEYWMKEYHIDGFRFDLMGIHDIETMRSIRKAAEKINPRVLIYGEGWAAGAPALPEGDAAMKAEVHRMPGIAAFSDELRDALRGPFSNDKQPAMLAGLLGNKESVKMGIVGGIPHPQVDYSKVNYSKSPWAEQPHQLIAYVSCHDDMCLNDRIKNSIPNLCEEELVRLNLLAQTLVFTSQGVPFIQAGEELFRDKKMVHNSYKSPDSINTIDWSRRDSHKEVYAYYRELMELRSADLAFSLGDAQKVREYVSFLPSSETSVVFRINGKSLYERHELDYVVAVNLGDQPETVLLPSSDYLLVMGLGVDAHCNVVDSNEIQRSDNGEAVPQRFVIPAKSAAVLRPYSIIRMAGN
;
A
#
# COMPACT_ATOMS: atom_id res chain seq x y z
N MET A 1 33.11 -34.43 42.30
CA MET A 1 32.31 -35.65 42.20
C MET A 1 31.18 -35.43 41.20
N ALA A 2 31.18 -36.26 40.17
CA ALA A 2 30.16 -36.47 39.14
C ALA A 2 29.57 -35.25 38.43
N GLY A 3 30.18 -34.87 37.31
CA GLY A 3 29.61 -34.04 36.31
C GLY A 3 28.60 -34.81 35.45
N ALA A 4 27.41 -34.27 35.28
CA ALA A 4 26.45 -34.72 34.30
C ALA A 4 26.70 -33.92 33.00
N LEU A 5 27.30 -34.55 32.01
CA LEU A 5 27.40 -34.07 30.64
C LEU A 5 26.00 -34.24 29.99
N ALA A 6 25.31 -33.14 29.79
CA ALA A 6 24.12 -33.11 28.94
C ALA A 6 24.60 -33.09 27.46
N PHE A 7 24.50 -34.22 26.78
CA PHE A 7 24.59 -34.29 25.32
C PHE A 7 23.37 -33.61 24.70
N SER A 8 23.52 -32.38 24.25
CA SER A 8 22.58 -31.79 23.29
C SER A 8 22.86 -32.45 21.94
N SER A 9 21.96 -33.31 21.51
CA SER A 9 21.97 -33.87 20.14
C SER A 9 21.69 -32.72 19.16
N LEU A 10 22.71 -32.13 18.59
CA LEU A 10 22.63 -31.39 17.36
C LEU A 10 22.15 -32.37 16.28
N MET A 11 20.86 -32.28 15.93
CA MET A 11 20.35 -32.91 14.72
C MET A 11 20.92 -32.11 13.53
N THR A 12 21.99 -32.62 12.95
CA THR A 12 22.46 -32.22 11.63
C THR A 12 21.41 -32.65 10.62
N PHE A 13 20.61 -31.73 10.16
CA PHE A 13 19.78 -31.92 8.98
C PHE A 13 20.65 -31.84 7.73
N ALA A 14 21.30 -32.95 7.40
CA ALA A 14 21.93 -33.14 6.11
C ALA A 14 20.84 -33.57 5.10
N HIS A 15 19.95 -32.66 4.69
CA HIS A 15 19.16 -32.81 3.49
C HIS A 15 19.75 -31.97 2.39
N ASN A 16 20.56 -32.60 1.57
CA ASN A 16 21.01 -32.11 0.28
C ASN A 16 19.88 -32.31 -0.74
N THR A 17 18.66 -31.81 -0.43
CA THR A 17 17.57 -31.77 -1.41
C THR A 17 17.90 -30.63 -2.34
N ASP A 18 18.22 -30.96 -3.58
CA ASP A 18 18.41 -29.96 -4.65
C ASP A 18 17.03 -29.39 -5.02
N PHE A 19 16.64 -28.34 -4.32
CA PHE A 19 15.35 -27.68 -4.47
C PHE A 19 15.12 -27.11 -5.88
N GLU A 20 16.20 -26.80 -6.60
CA GLU A 20 16.14 -26.28 -7.96
C GLU A 20 15.72 -27.35 -8.98
N ARG A 21 15.85 -28.63 -8.64
CA ARG A 21 15.46 -29.76 -9.49
C ARG A 21 14.05 -30.28 -9.21
N LEU A 22 13.34 -29.71 -8.24
CA LEU A 22 11.98 -30.16 -7.97
C LEU A 22 11.06 -29.82 -9.15
N PRO A 23 10.16 -30.75 -9.56
CA PRO A 23 9.28 -30.53 -10.69
C PRO A 23 8.28 -29.40 -10.38
N VAL A 24 8.07 -28.51 -11.34
CA VAL A 24 7.09 -27.43 -11.27
C VAL A 24 5.94 -27.75 -12.24
N PRO A 25 4.69 -27.94 -11.75
CA PRO A 25 3.55 -28.17 -12.61
C PRO A 25 3.32 -27.02 -13.58
N SER A 26 3.05 -27.32 -14.84
CA SER A 26 2.70 -26.31 -15.87
C SER A 26 1.25 -25.83 -15.74
N THR A 27 0.39 -26.61 -15.09
CA THR A 27 -1.01 -26.25 -14.82
C THR A 27 -1.13 -25.27 -13.65
N PRO A 28 -2.21 -24.49 -13.58
CA PRO A 28 -2.48 -23.64 -12.42
C PRO A 28 -2.50 -24.43 -11.11
N TRP A 29 -1.96 -23.84 -10.06
CA TRP A 29 -1.95 -24.46 -8.74
C TRP A 29 -3.29 -24.26 -8.03
N VAL A 30 -4.17 -25.25 -8.19
CA VAL A 30 -5.49 -25.28 -7.54
C VAL A 30 -5.59 -26.53 -6.69
N GLU A 31 -5.74 -26.40 -5.37
CA GLU A 31 -5.71 -27.53 -4.44
C GLU A 31 -7.08 -28.20 -4.26
N MET A 32 -8.17 -27.52 -4.60
CA MET A 32 -9.51 -28.09 -4.57
C MET A 32 -10.34 -27.60 -5.76
N VAL A 33 -10.91 -28.54 -6.51
CA VAL A 33 -11.87 -28.26 -7.58
C VAL A 33 -13.17 -28.98 -7.25
N TYR A 34 -14.21 -28.20 -7.02
CA TYR A 34 -15.54 -28.70 -6.68
C TYR A 34 -16.44 -28.82 -7.91
N ALA A 35 -17.18 -29.91 -7.95
CA ALA A 35 -18.39 -30.07 -8.75
C ALA A 35 -19.40 -30.90 -7.93
N PRO A 36 -20.73 -30.77 -8.13
CA PRO A 36 -21.76 -31.48 -7.34
C PRO A 36 -21.62 -33.00 -7.37
N THR A 37 -21.06 -33.53 -8.42
CA THR A 37 -20.88 -34.99 -8.58
C THR A 37 -19.51 -35.51 -8.15
N MET A 38 -18.50 -34.63 -8.07
CA MET A 38 -17.12 -35.01 -7.80
C MET A 38 -16.29 -33.81 -7.34
N THR A 39 -15.53 -33.98 -6.27
CA THR A 39 -14.50 -33.02 -5.85
C THR A 39 -13.11 -33.60 -6.06
N THR A 40 -12.22 -32.83 -6.69
CA THR A 40 -10.81 -33.18 -6.85
C THR A 40 -9.99 -32.41 -5.84
N PHE A 41 -9.18 -33.12 -5.06
CA PHE A 41 -8.20 -32.57 -4.13
C PHE A 41 -6.82 -32.87 -4.67
N GLN A 42 -5.91 -31.88 -4.62
CA GLN A 42 -4.52 -32.05 -5.03
C GLN A 42 -3.60 -31.19 -4.18
N LEU A 43 -2.37 -31.63 -4.03
CA LEU A 43 -1.34 -30.92 -3.26
C LEU A 43 0.02 -31.11 -3.92
N TRP A 44 0.75 -30.04 -4.13
CA TRP A 44 2.15 -30.14 -4.58
C TRP A 44 3.05 -30.40 -3.38
N ALA A 45 3.61 -31.61 -3.31
CA ALA A 45 4.50 -32.07 -2.25
C ALA A 45 5.53 -33.06 -2.82
N PRO A 46 6.48 -32.62 -3.64
CA PRO A 46 7.39 -33.50 -4.39
C PRO A 46 8.29 -34.32 -3.51
N THR A 47 8.68 -33.82 -2.33
CA THR A 47 9.53 -34.49 -1.34
C THR A 47 8.79 -35.49 -0.47
N ALA A 48 7.45 -35.54 -0.59
CA ALA A 48 6.64 -36.39 0.26
C ALA A 48 6.80 -37.89 -0.05
N GLU A 49 6.85 -38.70 0.99
CA GLU A 49 6.70 -40.15 0.93
C GLU A 49 5.24 -40.59 0.82
N LYS A 50 4.37 -39.87 1.54
CA LYS A 50 2.93 -40.11 1.57
C LYS A 50 2.19 -38.81 1.79
N VAL A 51 1.01 -38.68 1.20
CA VAL A 51 0.08 -37.58 1.46
C VAL A 51 -1.29 -38.16 1.78
N ARG A 52 -1.94 -37.65 2.80
CA ARG A 52 -3.31 -38.01 3.15
C ARG A 52 -4.22 -36.80 3.25
N LEU A 53 -5.44 -36.96 2.82
CA LEU A 53 -6.55 -36.04 2.93
C LEU A 53 -7.42 -36.45 4.12
N ARG A 54 -7.74 -35.50 4.98
CA ARG A 54 -8.70 -35.67 6.07
C ARG A 54 -9.94 -34.82 5.82
N LEU A 55 -11.12 -35.39 5.96
CA LEU A 55 -12.40 -34.73 5.74
C LEU A 55 -13.12 -34.51 7.05
N TYR A 56 -13.71 -33.31 7.22
CA TYR A 56 -14.41 -32.89 8.43
C TYR A 56 -15.81 -32.39 8.10
N LYS A 57 -16.71 -32.48 9.09
CA LYS A 57 -18.06 -31.89 9.00
C LYS A 57 -18.09 -30.44 9.43
N ASP A 58 -17.14 -30.03 10.25
CA ASP A 58 -17.03 -28.72 10.86
C ASP A 58 -15.66 -28.07 10.60
N GLY A 59 -15.65 -26.74 10.50
CA GLY A 59 -14.45 -25.94 10.15
C GLY A 59 -13.43 -25.78 11.28
N ASN A 60 -13.82 -26.03 12.52
CA ASN A 60 -13.00 -25.81 13.70
C ASN A 60 -12.91 -27.06 14.60
N GLU A 61 -14.02 -27.75 14.84
CA GLU A 61 -14.14 -28.80 15.83
C GLU A 61 -14.35 -30.19 15.24
N GLY A 62 -14.31 -31.21 16.12
CA GLY A 62 -14.57 -32.58 15.76
C GLY A 62 -13.43 -33.32 15.07
N LYS A 63 -13.56 -34.65 14.97
CA LYS A 63 -12.58 -35.53 14.33
C LYS A 63 -12.87 -35.70 12.86
N ALA A 64 -11.83 -36.01 12.09
CA ALA A 64 -12.00 -36.40 10.70
C ALA A 64 -12.94 -37.62 10.59
N TRP A 65 -14.00 -37.46 9.81
CA TRP A 65 -14.93 -38.59 9.55
C TRP A 65 -14.40 -39.53 8.48
N LYS A 66 -13.42 -39.06 7.67
CA LYS A 66 -12.74 -39.87 6.64
C LYS A 66 -11.31 -39.43 6.47
N THR A 67 -10.41 -40.38 6.28
CA THR A 67 -9.00 -40.17 5.92
C THR A 67 -8.67 -41.00 4.70
N LEU A 68 -8.03 -40.39 3.70
CA LEU A 68 -7.76 -41.01 2.40
C LEU A 68 -6.31 -40.75 2.00
N SER A 69 -5.67 -41.73 1.39
CA SER A 69 -4.37 -41.54 0.76
C SER A 69 -4.55 -40.91 -0.62
N LEU A 70 -3.64 -40.01 -0.99
CA LEU A 70 -3.54 -39.46 -2.34
C LEU A 70 -2.55 -40.26 -3.17
N ALA A 71 -2.74 -40.23 -4.48
CA ALA A 71 -1.82 -40.82 -5.45
C ALA A 71 -0.83 -39.78 -5.96
N LYS A 72 0.45 -40.15 -6.06
CA LYS A 72 1.53 -39.30 -6.55
C LYS A 72 1.54 -39.22 -8.07
N GLY A 73 1.58 -38.02 -8.62
CA GLY A 73 1.81 -37.73 -10.03
C GLY A 73 3.31 -37.57 -10.36
N SER A 74 3.63 -37.45 -11.63
CA SER A 74 5.01 -37.27 -12.12
C SER A 74 5.57 -35.87 -11.89
N ASP A 75 4.70 -34.88 -11.71
CA ASP A 75 5.01 -33.46 -11.53
C ASP A 75 5.15 -33.04 -10.06
N GLY A 76 5.24 -34.00 -9.13
CA GLY A 76 5.30 -33.77 -7.70
C GLY A 76 3.95 -33.48 -7.03
N THR A 77 2.87 -33.46 -7.81
CA THR A 77 1.51 -33.29 -7.30
C THR A 77 0.94 -34.61 -6.81
N TRP A 78 0.22 -34.58 -5.71
CA TRP A 78 -0.56 -35.67 -5.16
C TRP A 78 -2.04 -35.37 -5.32
N ALA A 79 -2.82 -36.32 -5.79
CA ALA A 79 -4.23 -36.10 -6.10
C ALA A 79 -5.17 -37.18 -5.60
N LYS A 80 -6.43 -36.79 -5.34
CA LYS A 80 -7.54 -37.69 -5.02
C LYS A 80 -8.86 -37.13 -5.51
N GLN A 81 -9.63 -37.95 -6.20
CA GLN A 81 -11.01 -37.65 -6.57
C GLN A 81 -11.99 -38.29 -5.58
N MET A 82 -13.02 -37.57 -5.24
CA MET A 82 -14.12 -38.02 -4.38
C MET A 82 -15.45 -37.82 -5.08
N LYS A 83 -16.19 -38.93 -5.28
CA LYS A 83 -17.56 -38.90 -5.81
C LYS A 83 -18.55 -38.38 -4.76
N GLY A 84 -19.57 -37.71 -5.23
CA GLY A 84 -20.65 -37.14 -4.42
C GLY A 84 -20.43 -35.67 -4.10
N ASP A 85 -21.46 -35.06 -3.56
CA ASP A 85 -21.45 -33.64 -3.19
C ASP A 85 -20.77 -33.46 -1.83
N LEU A 86 -19.64 -32.74 -1.83
CA LEU A 86 -18.88 -32.39 -0.63
C LEU A 86 -19.02 -30.92 -0.24
N LYS A 87 -19.88 -30.14 -0.90
CA LYS A 87 -20.09 -28.74 -0.55
C LYS A 87 -20.45 -28.56 0.94
N GLY A 88 -19.83 -27.58 1.58
CA GLY A 88 -19.98 -27.32 3.01
C GLY A 88 -19.22 -28.30 3.91
N LYS A 89 -18.35 -29.18 3.35
CA LYS A 89 -17.40 -29.96 4.13
C LYS A 89 -16.07 -29.26 4.21
N PHE A 90 -15.26 -29.66 5.19
CA PHE A 90 -13.94 -29.12 5.41
C PHE A 90 -12.87 -30.20 5.21
N TYR A 91 -11.65 -29.77 4.92
CA TYR A 91 -10.56 -30.69 4.72
C TYR A 91 -9.22 -30.13 5.21
N THR A 92 -8.27 -31.05 5.44
CA THR A 92 -6.86 -30.77 5.59
C THR A 92 -6.06 -31.81 4.81
N PHE A 93 -4.86 -31.42 4.45
CA PHE A 93 -3.81 -32.34 4.01
C PHE A 93 -2.86 -32.62 5.18
N GLU A 94 -2.17 -33.76 5.09
CA GLU A 94 -1.06 -34.07 5.96
C GLU A 94 -0.01 -34.82 5.18
N VAL A 95 1.23 -34.34 5.26
CA VAL A 95 2.36 -34.81 4.45
C VAL A 95 3.33 -35.60 5.33
N LYS A 96 3.85 -36.71 4.82
CA LYS A 96 4.90 -37.49 5.47
C LYS A 96 6.23 -37.28 4.73
N VAL A 97 7.23 -36.77 5.47
CA VAL A 97 8.59 -36.55 4.97
C VAL A 97 9.55 -37.06 6.04
N ASP A 98 10.59 -37.82 5.64
CA ASP A 98 11.60 -38.41 6.52
C ASP A 98 10.98 -39.26 7.64
N GLY A 99 10.03 -40.10 7.25
CA GLY A 99 9.35 -40.98 8.19
C GLY A 99 8.36 -40.30 9.16
N LYS A 100 8.25 -38.94 9.16
CA LYS A 100 7.42 -38.17 10.08
C LYS A 100 6.26 -37.49 9.39
N TRP A 101 5.08 -37.51 10.01
CA TRP A 101 3.95 -36.67 9.63
C TRP A 101 4.18 -35.24 10.10
N ARG A 102 4.00 -34.26 9.21
CA ARG A 102 4.34 -32.83 9.45
C ARG A 102 3.19 -32.02 10.09
N GLY A 103 2.08 -32.67 10.37
CA GLY A 103 0.88 -32.02 10.89
C GLY A 103 -0.11 -31.62 9.80
N GLU A 104 -1.31 -31.27 10.23
CA GLU A 104 -2.40 -30.91 9.32
C GLU A 104 -2.23 -29.47 8.79
N THR A 105 -2.56 -29.29 7.51
CA THR A 105 -2.57 -27.98 6.83
C THR A 105 -3.80 -27.87 5.92
N PRO A 106 -4.45 -26.70 5.80
CA PRO A 106 -5.52 -26.47 4.82
C PRO A 106 -5.00 -26.53 3.38
N GLY A 107 -3.68 -26.53 3.20
CA GLY A 107 -2.97 -26.37 1.94
C GLY A 107 -2.30 -25.02 1.83
N VAL A 108 -1.37 -24.89 0.91
CA VAL A 108 -0.66 -23.63 0.64
C VAL A 108 -1.56 -22.65 -0.10
N ASN A 109 -2.40 -23.15 -0.98
CA ASN A 109 -3.26 -22.36 -1.87
C ASN A 109 -4.75 -22.54 -1.54
N ALA A 110 -5.08 -22.66 -0.25
CA ALA A 110 -6.47 -22.66 0.20
C ALA A 110 -7.18 -21.36 -0.20
N ARG A 111 -8.41 -21.46 -0.71
CA ARG A 111 -9.23 -20.32 -1.18
C ARG A 111 -10.46 -20.06 -0.32
N ALA A 112 -10.75 -20.95 0.59
CA ALA A 112 -11.78 -20.82 1.60
C ALA A 112 -11.38 -21.62 2.83
N VAL A 113 -11.57 -21.07 4.01
CA VAL A 113 -11.23 -21.71 5.28
C VAL A 113 -12.35 -21.53 6.31
N GLY A 114 -12.40 -22.42 7.28
CA GLY A 114 -13.21 -22.25 8.47
C GLY A 114 -12.62 -21.23 9.43
N VAL A 115 -13.30 -20.99 10.53
CA VAL A 115 -12.89 -20.06 11.59
C VAL A 115 -11.45 -20.35 12.05
N ASN A 116 -10.66 -19.28 12.24
CA ASN A 116 -9.23 -19.33 12.57
C ASN A 116 -8.35 -20.07 11.52
N GLY A 117 -8.79 -20.21 10.27
CA GLY A 117 -7.96 -20.63 9.15
C GLY A 117 -7.40 -22.06 9.15
N LYS A 118 -7.80 -22.93 10.11
CA LYS A 118 -7.16 -24.25 10.32
C LYS A 118 -7.54 -25.32 9.31
N ARG A 119 -8.73 -25.25 8.73
CA ARG A 119 -9.28 -26.22 7.79
C ARG A 119 -9.79 -25.50 6.56
N ALA A 120 -9.41 -25.97 5.39
CA ALA A 120 -9.97 -25.47 4.14
C ALA A 120 -11.41 -25.98 3.96
N ALA A 121 -12.20 -25.22 3.23
CA ALA A 121 -13.60 -25.54 2.95
C ALA A 121 -13.84 -25.93 1.50
N VAL A 122 -14.76 -26.84 1.27
CA VAL A 122 -15.26 -27.18 -0.08
C VAL A 122 -16.43 -26.27 -0.38
N ILE A 123 -16.23 -25.30 -1.25
CA ILE A 123 -17.24 -24.33 -1.69
C ILE A 123 -17.26 -24.22 -3.21
N ASP A 124 -18.35 -23.67 -3.75
CA ASP A 124 -18.35 -23.09 -5.10
C ASP A 124 -18.20 -21.58 -4.96
N LEU A 125 -17.08 -21.04 -5.42
CA LEU A 125 -16.81 -19.60 -5.35
C LEU A 125 -17.87 -18.74 -6.05
N LYS A 126 -18.56 -19.30 -7.07
CA LYS A 126 -19.64 -18.60 -7.78
C LYS A 126 -20.83 -18.27 -6.86
N ASP A 127 -21.10 -19.10 -5.83
CA ASP A 127 -22.17 -18.86 -4.90
C ASP A 127 -21.90 -17.67 -3.95
N THR A 128 -20.67 -17.18 -3.94
CA THR A 128 -20.25 -16.01 -3.15
C THR A 128 -20.34 -14.69 -3.91
N ASN A 129 -20.69 -14.73 -5.20
CA ASN A 129 -20.77 -13.54 -6.01
C ASN A 129 -22.00 -12.69 -5.62
N PRO A 130 -21.82 -11.39 -5.33
CA PRO A 130 -22.96 -10.48 -5.19
C PRO A 130 -23.68 -10.30 -6.54
N VAL A 131 -24.88 -9.76 -6.49
CA VAL A 131 -25.68 -9.50 -7.71
C VAL A 131 -24.92 -8.53 -8.61
N GLY A 132 -24.77 -8.88 -9.89
CA GLY A 132 -24.09 -8.06 -10.91
C GLY A 132 -22.56 -8.16 -10.87
N TRP A 133 -22.00 -9.09 -10.08
CA TRP A 133 -20.54 -9.27 -9.93
C TRP A 133 -19.82 -9.49 -11.27
N GLU A 134 -20.43 -10.18 -12.20
CA GLU A 134 -19.88 -10.43 -13.56
C GLU A 134 -19.68 -9.15 -14.40
N PHE A 135 -20.37 -8.06 -14.03
CA PHE A 135 -20.24 -6.75 -14.69
C PHE A 135 -19.41 -5.75 -13.88
N ASP A 136 -19.01 -6.13 -12.67
CA ASP A 136 -18.22 -5.28 -11.78
C ASP A 136 -16.86 -5.00 -12.38
N LYS A 137 -16.51 -3.73 -12.42
CA LYS A 137 -15.22 -3.20 -12.83
C LYS A 137 -15.05 -1.77 -12.37
N PRO A 138 -13.82 -1.32 -12.09
CA PRO A 138 -13.57 0.06 -11.73
C PRO A 138 -13.84 0.99 -12.91
N THR A 139 -14.26 2.21 -12.60
CA THR A 139 -14.37 3.29 -13.57
C THR A 139 -13.06 4.06 -13.64
N TYR A 140 -12.40 4.06 -14.79
CA TYR A 140 -11.23 4.88 -15.04
C TYR A 140 -11.63 6.21 -15.64
N LYS A 141 -11.34 7.29 -14.94
CA LYS A 141 -11.53 8.64 -15.44
C LYS A 141 -10.27 9.10 -16.16
N LEU A 142 -10.44 10.03 -17.11
CA LEU A 142 -9.31 10.63 -17.83
C LEU A 142 -8.52 11.57 -16.90
N PHE A 143 -9.27 12.35 -16.14
CA PHE A 143 -8.74 13.27 -15.13
C PHE A 143 -9.15 12.77 -13.75
N GLU A 144 -8.15 12.33 -12.99
CA GLU A 144 -8.32 11.88 -11.61
C GLU A 144 -7.08 12.27 -10.80
N SER A 145 -7.22 12.41 -9.50
CA SER A 145 -6.12 12.85 -8.62
C SER A 145 -4.94 11.87 -8.60
N GLY A 146 -5.20 10.58 -8.91
CA GLY A 146 -4.22 9.50 -8.76
C GLY A 146 -3.91 9.17 -7.30
N ALA A 147 -4.51 9.86 -6.34
CA ALA A 147 -4.20 9.72 -4.92
C ALA A 147 -4.61 8.38 -4.34
N ILE A 148 -3.70 7.81 -3.54
CA ILE A 148 -3.89 6.58 -2.78
C ILE A 148 -4.26 6.96 -1.34
N TYR A 149 -5.32 6.35 -0.82
CA TYR A 149 -5.79 6.49 0.55
C TYR A 149 -5.63 5.18 1.29
N GLU A 150 -4.65 5.11 2.19
CA GLU A 150 -4.35 3.93 2.99
C GLU A 150 -5.28 3.83 4.18
N MET A 151 -5.95 2.71 4.36
CA MET A 151 -6.87 2.53 5.48
C MET A 151 -6.85 1.12 6.07
N HIS A 152 -7.26 1.04 7.34
CA HIS A 152 -7.57 -0.20 8.04
C HIS A 152 -9.07 -0.25 8.36
N HIS A 153 -9.72 -1.40 8.24
CA HIS A 153 -11.18 -1.55 8.43
C HIS A 153 -11.67 -1.03 9.78
N ARG A 154 -10.95 -1.36 10.86
CA ARG A 154 -11.32 -0.94 12.21
C ARG A 154 -11.04 0.53 12.44
N ASP A 155 -9.89 1.03 12.00
CA ASP A 155 -9.56 2.46 12.10
C ASP A 155 -10.67 3.32 11.50
N PHE A 156 -11.11 2.93 10.31
CA PHE A 156 -12.06 3.69 9.52
C PHE A 156 -13.47 3.69 10.09
N SER A 157 -13.94 2.56 10.66
CA SER A 157 -15.37 2.40 10.94
C SER A 157 -15.74 2.08 12.41
N MET A 158 -14.76 1.93 13.33
CA MET A 158 -15.07 1.63 14.74
C MET A 158 -15.55 2.84 15.54
N SER A 159 -15.42 4.06 15.02
CA SER A 159 -15.80 5.29 15.70
C SER A 159 -17.28 5.33 16.10
N ASP A 160 -17.57 5.81 17.29
CA ASP A 160 -18.91 6.16 17.76
C ASP A 160 -19.37 7.55 17.32
N GLN A 161 -18.45 8.35 16.74
CA GLN A 161 -18.72 9.69 16.21
C GLN A 161 -19.34 9.68 14.80
N ALA A 162 -19.59 8.50 14.24
CA ALA A 162 -20.33 8.30 12.99
C ALA A 162 -21.26 7.10 13.09
N ASN A 163 -22.36 7.12 12.32
CA ASN A 163 -23.46 6.18 12.45
C ASN A 163 -23.28 4.88 11.66
N PHE A 164 -22.05 4.32 11.63
CA PHE A 164 -21.78 3.01 11.02
C PHE A 164 -22.59 1.90 11.70
N LYS A 165 -23.17 1.00 10.89
CA LYS A 165 -23.89 -0.20 11.37
C LYS A 165 -22.95 -1.40 11.51
N HIS A 166 -22.06 -1.62 10.51
CA HIS A 166 -21.14 -2.76 10.47
C HIS A 166 -19.71 -2.36 10.86
N ARG A 167 -19.55 -1.82 12.06
CA ARG A 167 -18.28 -1.31 12.57
C ARG A 167 -17.18 -2.37 12.53
N GLY A 168 -16.01 -2.01 11.98
CA GLY A 168 -14.84 -2.88 11.84
C GLY A 168 -15.02 -4.04 10.86
N LYS A 169 -16.02 -4.01 9.97
CA LYS A 169 -16.33 -5.07 9.02
C LYS A 169 -16.21 -4.61 7.58
N PHE A 170 -16.02 -5.55 6.63
CA PHE A 170 -16.05 -5.28 5.20
C PHE A 170 -17.27 -4.47 4.79
N LEU A 171 -18.43 -4.83 5.34
CA LEU A 171 -19.70 -4.21 5.03
C LEU A 171 -19.80 -2.72 5.42
N ALA A 172 -18.92 -2.19 6.29
CA ALA A 172 -18.89 -0.77 6.61
C ALA A 172 -18.66 0.11 5.36
N LEU A 173 -17.90 -0.41 4.37
CA LEU A 173 -17.63 0.27 3.10
C LEU A 173 -18.73 0.08 2.05
N THR A 174 -19.80 -0.65 2.37
CA THR A 174 -20.99 -0.76 1.52
C THR A 174 -22.12 0.19 1.96
N GLU A 175 -21.98 0.83 3.12
CA GLU A 175 -23.01 1.66 3.71
C GLU A 175 -23.04 3.04 3.04
N LYS A 176 -24.20 3.39 2.48
CA LYS A 176 -24.48 4.72 1.89
C LYS A 176 -25.13 5.61 2.94
N GLY A 177 -24.84 6.91 2.90
CA GLY A 177 -25.45 7.90 3.78
C GLY A 177 -24.93 7.86 5.22
N VAL A 178 -23.75 7.29 5.47
CA VAL A 178 -23.10 7.37 6.77
C VAL A 178 -22.72 8.82 7.05
N LYS A 179 -23.02 9.28 8.27
CA LYS A 179 -22.77 10.66 8.70
C LYS A 179 -22.14 10.70 10.07
N THR A 180 -21.39 11.78 10.32
CA THR A 180 -20.96 12.18 11.66
C THR A 180 -22.16 12.54 12.51
N LEU A 181 -21.98 12.68 13.82
CA LEU A 181 -23.03 13.14 14.71
C LEU A 181 -23.52 14.56 14.39
N GLN A 182 -22.69 15.40 13.74
CA GLN A 182 -23.04 16.73 13.28
C GLN A 182 -23.65 16.77 11.87
N GLY A 183 -23.70 15.60 11.18
CA GLY A 183 -24.36 15.47 9.90
C GLY A 183 -23.45 15.52 8.65
N SER A 184 -22.14 15.70 8.82
CA SER A 184 -21.20 15.65 7.69
C SER A 184 -21.08 14.21 7.15
N PRO A 185 -20.85 14.04 5.83
CA PRO A 185 -20.62 12.73 5.24
C PRO A 185 -19.40 12.01 5.87
N ALA A 186 -19.57 10.71 6.14
CA ALA A 186 -18.54 9.81 6.62
C ALA A 186 -18.54 8.54 5.75
N GLY A 187 -17.62 7.61 6.01
CA GLY A 187 -17.58 6.35 5.30
C GLY A 187 -17.35 6.49 3.79
N LEU A 188 -18.04 5.69 3.01
CA LEU A 188 -17.90 5.65 1.54
C LEU A 188 -18.19 7.01 0.88
N ASP A 189 -19.20 7.74 1.38
CA ASP A 189 -19.56 9.05 0.82
C ASP A 189 -18.48 10.11 1.10
N HIS A 190 -17.77 10.02 2.21
CA HIS A 190 -16.61 10.86 2.51
C HIS A 190 -15.46 10.61 1.51
N LEU A 191 -15.10 9.34 1.27
CA LEU A 191 -14.04 8.97 0.32
C LEU A 191 -14.35 9.48 -1.09
N LYS A 192 -15.62 9.34 -1.53
CA LYS A 192 -16.08 9.84 -2.82
C LYS A 192 -15.97 11.37 -2.91
N GLN A 193 -16.35 12.10 -1.85
CA GLN A 193 -16.30 13.57 -1.82
C GLN A 193 -14.86 14.09 -1.72
N LEU A 194 -13.96 13.36 -1.07
CA LEU A 194 -12.55 13.73 -0.95
C LEU A 194 -11.86 13.75 -2.33
N GLY A 195 -12.27 12.89 -3.26
CA GLY A 195 -11.75 12.87 -4.63
C GLY A 195 -10.50 12.00 -4.80
N ILE A 196 -10.27 11.05 -3.91
CA ILE A 196 -9.20 10.04 -4.05
C ILE A 196 -9.49 9.11 -5.23
N SER A 197 -8.46 8.41 -5.72
CA SER A 197 -8.57 7.46 -6.84
C SER A 197 -8.50 6.01 -6.39
N TYR A 198 -7.70 5.72 -5.39
CA TYR A 198 -7.44 4.38 -4.90
C TYR A 198 -7.66 4.28 -3.39
N VAL A 199 -8.29 3.21 -2.95
CA VAL A 199 -8.35 2.79 -1.54
C VAL A 199 -7.38 1.64 -1.35
N HIS A 200 -6.28 1.89 -0.67
CA HIS A 200 -5.32 0.89 -0.24
C HIS A 200 -5.78 0.35 1.12
N ILE A 201 -6.15 -0.91 1.16
CA ILE A 201 -6.62 -1.59 2.37
C ILE A 201 -5.46 -2.37 2.97
N LEU A 202 -5.14 -2.12 4.25
CA LEU A 202 -4.15 -2.90 5.00
C LEU A 202 -4.48 -4.39 4.92
N PRO A 203 -3.56 -5.31 5.28
CA PRO A 203 -3.73 -6.73 5.05
C PRO A 203 -5.14 -7.23 5.41
N SER A 204 -5.83 -7.76 4.42
CA SER A 204 -7.22 -8.22 4.52
C SER A 204 -7.38 -9.68 4.09
N PHE A 205 -6.25 -10.38 3.91
CA PHE A 205 -6.21 -11.85 3.84
C PHE A 205 -6.19 -12.43 5.28
N ASP A 206 -6.43 -13.73 5.40
CA ASP A 206 -6.49 -14.46 6.67
C ASP A 206 -5.13 -14.44 7.40
N TYR A 207 -5.11 -13.87 8.60
CA TYR A 207 -3.92 -13.67 9.42
C TYR A 207 -4.12 -14.23 10.86
N ALA A 208 -3.02 -14.40 11.63
CA ALA A 208 -3.02 -15.25 12.81
C ALA A 208 -3.40 -14.56 14.13
N SER A 209 -3.18 -13.25 14.26
CA SER A 209 -3.19 -12.54 15.56
C SER A 209 -4.59 -12.27 16.12
N VAL A 210 -5.65 -12.51 15.38
CA VAL A 210 -7.05 -12.33 15.85
C VAL A 210 -7.73 -13.67 15.99
N ASP A 211 -8.24 -13.97 17.20
CA ASP A 211 -9.05 -15.16 17.43
C ASP A 211 -10.48 -14.91 16.97
N GLU A 212 -10.81 -15.40 15.79
CA GLU A 212 -12.12 -15.24 15.15
C GLU A 212 -13.27 -15.88 15.96
N THR A 213 -12.96 -16.74 16.94
CA THR A 213 -13.99 -17.34 17.84
C THR A 213 -14.39 -16.42 18.98
N LYS A 214 -13.69 -15.27 19.14
CA LYS A 214 -13.89 -14.33 20.26
C LYS A 214 -14.07 -12.89 19.77
N LEU A 215 -14.85 -12.68 18.72
CA LEU A 215 -15.07 -11.35 18.14
C LEU A 215 -15.93 -10.41 19.00
N ASP A 216 -16.51 -10.91 20.08
CA ASP A 216 -17.16 -10.13 21.15
C ASP A 216 -16.16 -9.41 22.07
N VAL A 217 -14.89 -9.82 22.05
CA VAL A 217 -13.79 -9.16 22.76
C VAL A 217 -13.02 -8.28 21.76
N PRO A 218 -12.74 -7.01 22.10
CA PRO A 218 -11.93 -6.15 21.23
C PRO A 218 -10.56 -6.75 20.97
N GLN A 219 -10.24 -6.94 19.70
CA GLN A 219 -8.96 -7.42 19.21
C GLN A 219 -8.57 -6.53 18.04
N TYR A 220 -7.33 -6.09 18.04
CA TYR A 220 -6.79 -5.23 16.99
C TYR A 220 -5.43 -5.73 16.55
N ASN A 221 -5.26 -5.84 15.24
CA ASN A 221 -3.96 -6.04 14.62
C ASN A 221 -4.01 -5.46 13.19
N TRP A 222 -2.87 -4.97 12.66
CA TRP A 222 -2.80 -4.52 11.27
C TRP A 222 -2.89 -5.67 10.26
N GLY A 223 -2.54 -6.91 10.66
CA GLY A 223 -2.66 -8.10 9.83
C GLY A 223 -1.38 -8.51 9.10
N TYR A 224 -0.21 -7.98 9.48
CA TYR A 224 1.09 -8.36 8.89
C TYR A 224 1.65 -9.67 9.45
N ASP A 225 0.79 -10.64 9.74
CA ASP A 225 1.11 -11.97 10.23
C ASP A 225 0.35 -13.06 9.46
N PRO A 226 0.67 -13.24 8.16
CA PRO A 226 -0.12 -14.03 7.23
C PRO A 226 -0.22 -15.51 7.60
N LEU A 227 -1.43 -16.07 7.44
CA LEU A 227 -1.76 -17.46 7.65
C LEU A 227 -2.22 -18.15 6.36
N ASN A 228 -3.28 -17.64 5.70
CA ASN A 228 -3.80 -18.12 4.43
C ASN A 228 -3.91 -16.98 3.42
N TYR A 229 -2.95 -16.87 2.51
CA TYR A 229 -2.76 -15.71 1.61
C TYR A 229 -3.90 -15.47 0.61
N ASN A 230 -4.71 -16.50 0.29
CA ASN A 230 -5.74 -16.42 -0.75
C ASN A 230 -7.17 -16.49 -0.19
N VAL A 231 -7.33 -16.14 1.08
CA VAL A 231 -8.62 -16.13 1.78
C VAL A 231 -8.81 -14.77 2.43
N PRO A 232 -9.98 -14.12 2.32
CA PRO A 232 -10.28 -12.91 3.09
C PRO A 232 -10.30 -13.16 4.59
N GLU A 233 -9.87 -12.19 5.39
CA GLU A 233 -9.84 -12.24 6.85
C GLU A 233 -11.25 -12.40 7.46
N GLY A 234 -11.40 -13.36 8.35
CA GLY A 234 -12.70 -13.68 8.93
C GLY A 234 -13.16 -12.72 10.01
N SER A 235 -12.25 -12.05 10.72
CA SER A 235 -12.63 -11.08 11.75
C SER A 235 -13.33 -9.84 11.16
N TYR A 236 -13.12 -9.55 9.88
CA TYR A 236 -13.80 -8.47 9.17
C TYR A 236 -15.15 -8.90 8.56
N SER A 237 -15.52 -10.19 8.63
CA SER A 237 -16.83 -10.66 8.21
C SER A 237 -17.86 -10.63 9.35
N THR A 238 -19.14 -10.68 9.00
CA THR A 238 -20.21 -10.78 9.99
C THR A 238 -20.34 -12.18 10.59
N ASN A 239 -19.81 -13.20 9.91
CA ASN A 239 -19.83 -14.59 10.40
C ASN A 239 -18.59 -15.38 9.92
N PRO A 240 -17.52 -15.47 10.72
CA PRO A 240 -16.30 -16.18 10.35
C PRO A 240 -16.45 -17.71 10.31
N TYR A 241 -17.51 -18.27 10.91
CA TYR A 241 -17.78 -19.71 10.89
C TYR A 241 -18.28 -20.22 9.54
N GLN A 242 -18.81 -19.33 8.68
CA GLN A 242 -19.28 -19.65 7.34
C GLN A 242 -18.30 -19.10 6.31
N PRO A 243 -17.48 -19.93 5.68
CA PRO A 243 -16.43 -19.48 4.74
C PRO A 243 -16.94 -18.59 3.60
N GLU A 244 -18.15 -18.84 3.10
CA GLU A 244 -18.77 -18.09 2.02
C GLU A 244 -19.11 -16.64 2.43
N VAL A 245 -19.32 -16.38 3.72
CA VAL A 245 -19.74 -15.05 4.21
C VAL A 245 -18.56 -14.08 4.06
N ARG A 246 -17.35 -14.42 4.53
CA ARG A 246 -16.16 -13.55 4.42
C ARG A 246 -15.83 -13.23 2.96
N ILE A 247 -15.98 -14.21 2.07
CA ILE A 247 -15.72 -14.04 0.64
C ILE A 247 -16.75 -13.13 -0.01
N ARG A 248 -18.05 -13.36 0.26
CA ARG A 248 -19.12 -12.54 -0.30
C ARG A 248 -19.05 -11.11 0.18
N GLU A 249 -18.84 -10.88 1.47
CA GLU A 249 -18.77 -9.54 2.05
C GLU A 249 -17.56 -8.75 1.54
N PHE A 250 -16.40 -9.42 1.34
CA PHE A 250 -15.26 -8.79 0.69
C PHE A 250 -15.58 -8.37 -0.76
N LYS A 251 -16.24 -9.25 -1.55
CA LYS A 251 -16.68 -8.90 -2.91
C LYS A 251 -17.69 -7.74 -2.91
N GLN A 252 -18.65 -7.72 -1.97
CA GLN A 252 -19.60 -6.61 -1.81
C GLN A 252 -18.89 -5.27 -1.52
N MET A 253 -17.88 -5.30 -0.68
CA MET A 253 -17.05 -4.13 -0.39
C MET A 253 -16.36 -3.62 -1.67
N VAL A 254 -15.67 -4.49 -2.41
CA VAL A 254 -14.99 -4.11 -3.66
C VAL A 254 -15.99 -3.54 -4.65
N GLN A 255 -17.13 -4.19 -4.88
CA GLN A 255 -18.18 -3.72 -5.77
C GLN A 255 -18.70 -2.33 -5.38
N SER A 256 -18.90 -2.09 -4.08
CA SER A 256 -19.35 -0.79 -3.59
C SER A 256 -18.34 0.33 -3.80
N LEU A 257 -17.05 0.02 -3.64
CA LEU A 257 -15.96 0.94 -3.95
C LEU A 257 -15.91 1.26 -5.45
N HIS A 258 -16.04 0.25 -6.33
CA HIS A 258 -16.12 0.44 -7.79
C HIS A 258 -17.32 1.28 -8.21
N GLU A 259 -18.52 1.01 -7.64
CA GLU A 259 -19.72 1.83 -7.85
C GLU A 259 -19.53 3.30 -7.44
N ALA A 260 -18.72 3.54 -6.41
CA ALA A 260 -18.36 4.89 -5.98
C ALA A 260 -17.28 5.55 -6.88
N GLY A 261 -16.73 4.83 -7.86
CA GLY A 261 -15.66 5.28 -8.76
C GLY A 261 -14.26 5.17 -8.16
N LEU A 262 -14.10 4.35 -7.13
CA LEU A 262 -12.83 4.11 -6.42
C LEU A 262 -12.26 2.75 -6.84
N LYS A 263 -10.93 2.66 -6.91
CA LYS A 263 -10.18 1.45 -7.20
C LYS A 263 -9.64 0.86 -5.89
N VAL A 264 -9.44 -0.45 -5.85
CA VAL A 264 -9.02 -1.16 -4.64
C VAL A 264 -7.59 -1.67 -4.78
N VAL A 265 -6.74 -1.30 -3.84
CA VAL A 265 -5.38 -1.83 -3.70
C VAL A 265 -5.33 -2.73 -2.48
N LEU A 266 -4.88 -3.95 -2.66
CA LEU A 266 -4.69 -4.92 -1.57
C LEU A 266 -3.24 -4.89 -1.09
N ASP A 267 -3.05 -4.77 0.22
CA ASP A 267 -1.75 -4.97 0.85
C ASP A 267 -1.42 -6.46 0.93
N VAL A 268 -0.26 -6.87 0.43
CA VAL A 268 0.16 -8.27 0.36
C VAL A 268 1.50 -8.48 1.04
N VAL A 269 1.56 -9.53 1.88
CA VAL A 269 2.70 -9.84 2.75
C VAL A 269 3.27 -11.20 2.35
N TYR A 270 3.90 -11.29 1.17
CA TYR A 270 4.51 -12.55 0.73
C TYR A 270 5.92 -12.78 1.26
N ASN A 271 6.49 -11.77 1.93
CA ASN A 271 7.89 -11.77 2.36
C ASN A 271 8.15 -12.68 3.58
N HIS A 272 7.14 -13.01 4.38
CA HIS A 272 7.26 -13.91 5.55
C HIS A 272 5.94 -14.63 5.86
N THR A 273 5.96 -15.55 6.80
CA THR A 273 4.79 -16.19 7.41
C THR A 273 4.71 -15.87 8.89
N PHE A 274 3.53 -15.95 9.49
CA PHE A 274 3.35 -15.75 10.94
C PHE A 274 4.37 -16.54 11.79
N ASN A 275 4.57 -17.79 11.46
CA ASN A 275 5.67 -18.60 12.00
C ASN A 275 6.11 -19.65 10.97
N THR A 276 7.33 -20.15 11.06
CA THR A 276 7.87 -21.10 10.09
C THR A 276 7.32 -22.49 10.32
N GLU A 277 7.50 -23.07 11.53
CA GLU A 277 7.20 -24.46 11.83
C GLU A 277 5.72 -24.83 11.63
N GLY A 278 4.83 -23.91 12.00
CA GLY A 278 3.38 -24.08 11.87
C GLY A 278 2.81 -23.66 10.52
N SER A 279 3.62 -23.08 9.62
CA SER A 279 3.15 -22.56 8.34
C SER A 279 2.66 -23.65 7.39
N ASN A 280 1.73 -23.29 6.51
CA ASN A 280 1.28 -24.18 5.45
C ASN A 280 2.40 -24.56 4.50
N PHE A 281 3.38 -23.67 4.31
CA PHE A 281 4.59 -23.89 3.51
C PHE A 281 5.45 -25.01 4.10
N GLU A 282 5.83 -24.90 5.36
CA GLU A 282 6.74 -25.84 6.02
C GLU A 282 6.09 -27.23 6.23
N ARG A 283 4.78 -27.26 6.50
CA ARG A 283 4.03 -28.51 6.61
C ARG A 283 3.85 -29.24 5.29
N THR A 284 3.97 -28.53 4.17
CA THR A 284 3.78 -29.11 2.83
C THR A 284 5.10 -29.55 2.20
N VAL A 285 6.09 -28.65 2.11
CA VAL A 285 7.44 -28.96 1.58
C VAL A 285 8.50 -28.33 2.49
N PRO A 286 8.93 -29.06 3.53
CA PRO A 286 9.86 -28.55 4.53
C PRO A 286 11.12 -27.95 3.93
N GLY A 287 11.46 -26.73 4.34
CA GLY A 287 12.65 -25.98 3.94
C GLY A 287 12.59 -25.33 2.56
N TYR A 288 11.58 -25.67 1.72
CA TYR A 288 11.54 -25.19 0.33
C TYR A 288 11.21 -23.69 0.21
N PHE A 289 10.21 -23.23 0.93
CA PHE A 289 9.67 -21.89 0.73
C PHE A 289 10.40 -20.78 1.48
N PHE A 290 11.34 -21.14 2.35
CA PHE A 290 12.10 -20.20 3.16
C PHE A 290 13.56 -20.14 2.74
N ARG A 291 14.19 -18.98 2.88
CA ARG A 291 15.64 -18.83 2.71
C ARG A 291 16.38 -19.27 3.96
N HIS A 292 17.51 -19.94 3.73
CA HIS A 292 18.38 -20.43 4.79
C HIS A 292 19.80 -19.93 4.58
N LYS A 293 20.50 -19.68 5.69
CA LYS A 293 21.93 -19.40 5.71
C LYS A 293 22.72 -20.70 5.46
N ALA A 294 24.02 -20.56 5.22
CA ALA A 294 24.89 -21.70 4.99
C ALA A 294 24.95 -22.71 6.16
N ASP A 295 24.65 -22.27 7.38
CA ASP A 295 24.57 -23.10 8.58
C ASP A 295 23.20 -23.79 8.76
N GLY A 296 22.25 -23.58 7.84
CA GLY A 296 20.91 -24.12 7.88
C GLY A 296 19.91 -23.30 8.71
N SER A 297 20.32 -22.24 9.39
CA SER A 297 19.41 -21.34 10.10
C SER A 297 18.61 -20.48 9.10
N LEU A 298 17.43 -20.00 9.51
CA LEU A 298 16.59 -19.14 8.68
C LEU A 298 17.26 -17.78 8.44
N CYS A 299 17.08 -17.25 7.24
CA CYS A 299 17.27 -15.83 6.98
C CYS A 299 16.07 -15.04 7.55
N ASP A 300 16.30 -13.78 7.92
CA ASP A 300 15.28 -12.94 8.56
C ASP A 300 15.47 -11.46 8.21
N ALA A 301 15.44 -11.15 6.92
CA ALA A 301 15.41 -9.76 6.48
C ALA A 301 14.03 -9.11 6.69
N SER A 302 13.02 -9.88 7.07
CA SER A 302 11.71 -9.37 7.45
C SER A 302 11.66 -8.78 8.86
N GLY A 303 12.57 -9.22 9.75
CA GLY A 303 12.49 -8.92 11.17
C GLY A 303 11.34 -9.65 11.91
N CYS A 304 10.70 -10.64 11.24
CA CYS A 304 9.58 -11.43 11.75
C CYS A 304 9.96 -12.90 12.04
N GLY A 305 11.25 -13.22 12.03
CA GLY A 305 11.78 -14.56 12.32
C GLY A 305 11.96 -15.48 11.12
N ASN A 306 11.55 -15.08 9.93
CA ASN A 306 11.72 -15.84 8.69
C ASN A 306 11.57 -14.93 7.46
N GLU A 307 12.08 -15.40 6.32
CA GLU A 307 11.80 -14.78 5.01
C GLU A 307 11.57 -15.84 3.94
N THR A 308 10.69 -15.52 2.99
CA THR A 308 10.36 -16.43 1.89
C THR A 308 11.38 -16.36 0.76
N ALA A 309 11.59 -17.48 0.06
CA ALA A 309 12.49 -17.62 -1.07
C ALA A 309 11.76 -17.40 -2.40
N SER A 310 11.47 -16.13 -2.73
CA SER A 310 10.69 -15.75 -3.92
C SER A 310 11.36 -16.20 -5.24
N GLU A 311 12.68 -16.34 -5.27
CA GLU A 311 13.46 -16.82 -6.41
C GLU A 311 13.20 -18.29 -6.75
N ARG A 312 12.67 -19.09 -5.81
CA ARG A 312 12.34 -20.50 -6.08
C ARG A 312 11.09 -20.63 -6.94
N ALA A 313 11.16 -21.50 -7.92
CA ALA A 313 10.18 -21.61 -8.99
C ALA A 313 8.73 -21.76 -8.51
N MET A 314 8.47 -22.60 -7.46
CA MET A 314 7.12 -22.76 -6.94
C MET A 314 6.69 -21.61 -6.02
N MET A 315 7.60 -20.91 -5.33
CA MET A 315 7.24 -19.71 -4.59
C MET A 315 6.89 -18.56 -5.55
N ARG A 316 7.70 -18.34 -6.58
CA ARG A 316 7.37 -17.40 -7.67
C ARG A 316 6.02 -17.71 -8.31
N LYS A 317 5.78 -18.98 -8.67
CA LYS A 317 4.50 -19.43 -9.22
C LYS A 317 3.35 -19.11 -8.27
N PHE A 318 3.51 -19.41 -6.98
CA PHE A 318 2.52 -19.11 -5.95
C PHE A 318 2.19 -17.61 -5.91
N MET A 319 3.20 -16.73 -5.84
CA MET A 319 3.00 -15.29 -5.78
C MET A 319 2.30 -14.74 -7.03
N VAL A 320 2.74 -15.18 -8.21
CA VAL A 320 2.12 -14.77 -9.49
C VAL A 320 0.66 -15.20 -9.55
N GLU A 321 0.35 -16.46 -9.26
CA GLU A 321 -1.01 -17.00 -9.32
C GLU A 321 -1.92 -16.47 -8.21
N SER A 322 -1.35 -16.10 -7.05
CA SER A 322 -2.07 -15.44 -5.98
C SER A 322 -2.53 -14.03 -6.40
N VAL A 323 -1.65 -13.23 -6.99
CA VAL A 323 -2.00 -11.92 -7.53
C VAL A 323 -3.07 -12.06 -8.64
N GLU A 324 -2.88 -12.99 -9.59
CA GLU A 324 -3.90 -13.24 -10.62
C GLU A 324 -5.25 -13.67 -10.02
N TYR A 325 -5.24 -14.47 -8.96
CA TYR A 325 -6.45 -14.91 -8.27
C TYR A 325 -7.19 -13.74 -7.62
N TRP A 326 -6.51 -12.87 -6.88
CA TRP A 326 -7.12 -11.68 -6.30
C TRP A 326 -7.69 -10.73 -7.36
N MET A 327 -7.02 -10.59 -8.50
CA MET A 327 -7.53 -9.79 -9.62
C MET A 327 -8.75 -10.41 -10.30
N LYS A 328 -8.76 -11.73 -10.53
CA LYS A 328 -9.83 -12.42 -11.26
C LYS A 328 -11.05 -12.71 -10.41
N GLU A 329 -10.84 -13.09 -9.14
CA GLU A 329 -11.91 -13.50 -8.24
C GLU A 329 -12.49 -12.34 -7.42
N TYR A 330 -11.65 -11.36 -7.05
CA TYR A 330 -12.06 -10.24 -6.21
C TYR A 330 -11.97 -8.88 -6.90
N HIS A 331 -11.62 -8.85 -8.18
CA HIS A 331 -11.50 -7.64 -9.01
C HIS A 331 -10.57 -6.55 -8.41
N ILE A 332 -9.50 -6.98 -7.73
CA ILE A 332 -8.51 -6.06 -7.16
C ILE A 332 -7.77 -5.32 -8.28
N ASP A 333 -7.61 -4.00 -8.12
CA ASP A 333 -7.02 -3.09 -9.13
C ASP A 333 -5.55 -2.78 -8.92
N GLY A 334 -5.02 -3.12 -7.76
CA GLY A 334 -3.62 -2.87 -7.44
C GLY A 334 -3.14 -3.62 -6.21
N PHE A 335 -1.82 -3.60 -6.00
CA PHE A 335 -1.17 -4.30 -4.89
C PHE A 335 -0.07 -3.44 -4.29
N ARG A 336 -0.03 -3.37 -2.96
CA ARG A 336 1.13 -2.88 -2.20
C ARG A 336 1.88 -4.09 -1.63
N PHE A 337 3.15 -4.19 -1.95
CA PHE A 337 4.02 -5.26 -1.45
C PHE A 337 4.75 -4.80 -0.20
N ASP A 338 4.41 -5.43 0.93
CA ASP A 338 5.13 -5.29 2.19
C ASP A 338 6.57 -5.78 2.02
N LEU A 339 7.55 -5.01 2.51
CA LEU A 339 8.98 -5.29 2.40
C LEU A 339 9.35 -5.87 1.01
N MET A 340 8.93 -5.18 -0.06
CA MET A 340 9.17 -5.60 -1.45
C MET A 340 10.65 -5.92 -1.72
N GLY A 341 11.56 -5.22 -1.03
CA GLY A 341 13.00 -5.42 -1.12
C GLY A 341 13.51 -6.79 -0.69
N ILE A 342 12.68 -7.65 -0.11
CA ILE A 342 13.00 -9.06 0.19
C ILE A 342 12.84 -9.95 -1.04
N HIS A 343 11.95 -9.59 -1.97
CA HIS A 343 11.68 -10.37 -3.17
C HIS A 343 12.73 -10.14 -4.25
N ASP A 344 12.94 -11.12 -5.10
CA ASP A 344 13.80 -10.98 -6.27
C ASP A 344 13.09 -10.21 -7.39
N ILE A 345 13.90 -9.48 -8.19
CA ILE A 345 13.42 -8.65 -9.29
C ILE A 345 12.64 -9.46 -10.32
N GLU A 346 13.08 -10.68 -10.64
CA GLU A 346 12.44 -11.51 -11.66
C GLU A 346 11.04 -11.95 -11.21
N THR A 347 10.85 -12.24 -9.94
CA THR A 347 9.52 -12.52 -9.38
C THR A 347 8.61 -11.31 -9.48
N MET A 348 9.08 -10.11 -9.10
CA MET A 348 8.30 -8.89 -9.20
C MET A 348 7.93 -8.55 -10.67
N ARG A 349 8.87 -8.72 -11.60
CA ARG A 349 8.60 -8.56 -13.05
C ARG A 349 7.60 -9.59 -13.57
N SER A 350 7.68 -10.83 -13.12
CA SER A 350 6.74 -11.91 -13.48
C SER A 350 5.33 -11.60 -13.00
N ILE A 351 5.18 -11.10 -11.77
CA ILE A 351 3.91 -10.62 -11.22
C ILE A 351 3.36 -9.47 -12.07
N ARG A 352 4.17 -8.44 -12.35
CA ARG A 352 3.73 -7.30 -13.17
C ARG A 352 3.23 -7.77 -14.53
N LYS A 353 4.00 -8.60 -15.21
CA LYS A 353 3.66 -9.15 -16.54
C LYS A 353 2.36 -9.96 -16.53
N ALA A 354 2.09 -10.73 -15.48
CA ALA A 354 0.87 -11.50 -15.34
C ALA A 354 -0.34 -10.60 -15.07
N ALA A 355 -0.18 -9.65 -14.15
CA ALA A 355 -1.22 -8.70 -13.76
C ALA A 355 -1.64 -7.77 -14.94
N GLU A 356 -0.69 -7.29 -15.74
CA GLU A 356 -0.96 -6.46 -16.94
C GLU A 356 -1.84 -7.13 -17.98
N LYS A 357 -1.76 -8.46 -18.12
CA LYS A 357 -2.61 -9.20 -19.04
C LYS A 357 -4.08 -9.19 -18.62
N ILE A 358 -4.35 -9.03 -17.31
CA ILE A 358 -5.70 -8.96 -16.76
C ILE A 358 -6.18 -7.50 -16.80
N ASN A 359 -5.35 -6.58 -16.29
CA ASN A 359 -5.63 -5.15 -16.28
C ASN A 359 -4.36 -4.35 -16.59
N PRO A 360 -4.22 -3.75 -17.80
CA PRO A 360 -3.04 -2.95 -18.16
C PRO A 360 -2.80 -1.74 -17.24
N ARG A 361 -3.83 -1.31 -16.50
CA ARG A 361 -3.76 -0.17 -15.56
C ARG A 361 -3.57 -0.60 -14.11
N VAL A 362 -3.23 -1.87 -13.86
CA VAL A 362 -2.98 -2.36 -12.51
C VAL A 362 -1.88 -1.53 -11.83
N LEU A 363 -2.16 -1.06 -10.61
CA LEU A 363 -1.20 -0.32 -9.81
C LEU A 363 -0.39 -1.30 -8.94
N ILE A 364 0.92 -1.35 -9.11
CA ILE A 364 1.81 -2.17 -8.28
C ILE A 364 2.89 -1.28 -7.67
N TYR A 365 3.01 -1.31 -6.36
CA TYR A 365 4.05 -0.62 -5.62
C TYR A 365 4.38 -1.35 -4.33
N GLY A 366 5.46 -0.94 -3.69
CA GLY A 366 5.85 -1.54 -2.42
C GLY A 366 6.96 -0.81 -1.71
N GLU A 367 7.36 -1.37 -0.59
CA GLU A 367 8.50 -0.90 0.17
C GLU A 367 9.79 -1.41 -0.47
N GLY A 368 10.53 -0.50 -1.10
CA GLY A 368 11.81 -0.80 -1.77
C GLY A 368 12.97 -0.99 -0.79
N TRP A 369 12.70 -1.62 0.35
CA TRP A 369 13.65 -1.94 1.42
C TRP A 369 13.30 -3.27 2.10
N ALA A 370 14.16 -3.70 3.02
CA ALA A 370 13.94 -4.79 3.95
C ALA A 370 14.23 -4.31 5.38
N ALA A 371 13.70 -4.98 6.41
CA ALA A 371 13.96 -4.64 7.79
C ALA A 371 15.39 -5.03 8.24
N GLY A 372 15.97 -6.03 7.57
CA GLY A 372 17.36 -6.49 7.79
C GLY A 372 18.14 -6.57 6.46
N ALA A 373 19.34 -7.14 6.50
CA ALA A 373 20.14 -7.37 5.31
C ALA A 373 19.52 -8.48 4.46
N PRO A 374 19.15 -8.23 3.17
CA PRO A 374 18.64 -9.25 2.28
C PRO A 374 19.67 -10.38 2.05
N ALA A 375 19.18 -11.61 1.95
CA ALA A 375 20.02 -12.76 1.66
C ALA A 375 20.29 -12.97 0.16
N LEU A 376 19.58 -12.26 -0.70
CA LEU A 376 19.80 -12.28 -2.15
C LEU A 376 21.11 -11.58 -2.51
N PRO A 377 21.77 -11.99 -3.62
CA PRO A 377 22.90 -11.26 -4.16
C PRO A 377 22.59 -9.78 -4.37
N GLU A 378 23.63 -8.94 -4.27
CA GLU A 378 23.51 -7.50 -4.54
C GLU A 378 22.97 -7.27 -5.98
N GLY A 379 21.98 -6.40 -6.10
CA GLY A 379 21.30 -6.10 -7.36
C GLY A 379 20.24 -7.09 -7.82
N ASP A 380 20.01 -8.20 -7.09
CA ASP A 380 18.94 -9.16 -7.42
C ASP A 380 17.65 -8.93 -6.62
N ALA A 381 17.75 -8.23 -5.49
CA ALA A 381 16.61 -7.88 -4.65
C ALA A 381 15.84 -6.67 -5.21
N ALA A 382 14.52 -6.65 -5.07
CA ALA A 382 13.64 -5.58 -5.54
C ALA A 382 13.72 -4.33 -4.65
N MET A 383 14.93 -3.88 -4.38
CA MET A 383 15.24 -2.69 -3.60
C MET A 383 14.89 -1.44 -4.41
N LYS A 384 14.68 -0.32 -3.72
CA LYS A 384 14.36 0.98 -4.33
C LYS A 384 15.37 1.40 -5.41
N ALA A 385 16.65 1.18 -5.17
CA ALA A 385 17.70 1.49 -6.15
C ALA A 385 17.54 0.75 -7.49
N GLU A 386 16.84 -0.39 -7.48
CA GLU A 386 16.66 -1.26 -8.65
C GLU A 386 15.29 -1.07 -9.34
N VAL A 387 14.46 -0.12 -8.88
CA VAL A 387 13.10 0.11 -9.41
C VAL A 387 13.11 0.44 -10.91
N HIS A 388 14.16 1.10 -11.41
CA HIS A 388 14.37 1.36 -12.85
C HIS A 388 14.40 0.07 -13.69
N ARG A 389 14.74 -1.09 -13.09
CA ARG A 389 14.72 -2.41 -13.75
C ARG A 389 13.36 -3.10 -13.70
N MET A 390 12.40 -2.51 -13.02
CA MET A 390 11.04 -3.04 -12.83
C MET A 390 9.98 -2.08 -13.41
N PRO A 391 9.89 -1.94 -14.74
CA PRO A 391 8.92 -1.04 -15.37
C PRO A 391 7.49 -1.27 -14.87
N GLY A 392 6.79 -0.19 -14.53
CA GLY A 392 5.42 -0.23 -14.03
C GLY A 392 5.26 -0.67 -12.56
N ILE A 393 6.36 -0.82 -11.82
CA ILE A 393 6.36 -1.03 -10.37
C ILE A 393 6.95 0.22 -9.71
N ALA A 394 6.28 0.70 -8.65
CA ALA A 394 6.69 1.88 -7.89
C ALA A 394 7.22 1.52 -6.50
N ALA A 395 7.94 2.44 -5.89
CA ALA A 395 8.38 2.33 -4.51
C ALA A 395 8.12 3.63 -3.73
N PHE A 396 7.98 3.50 -2.41
CA PHE A 396 7.87 4.63 -1.50
C PHE A 396 9.15 5.46 -1.46
N SER A 397 9.01 6.79 -1.49
CA SER A 397 10.13 7.72 -1.36
C SER A 397 10.33 8.17 0.09
N ASP A 398 11.17 7.44 0.81
CA ASP A 398 11.63 7.87 2.13
C ASP A 398 12.51 9.13 2.06
N GLU A 399 13.10 9.44 0.90
CA GLU A 399 13.82 10.71 0.67
C GLU A 399 12.91 11.91 0.90
N LEU A 400 11.73 11.91 0.26
CA LEU A 400 10.75 13.01 0.40
C LEU A 400 10.16 13.04 1.81
N ARG A 401 9.72 11.88 2.32
CA ARG A 401 9.14 11.75 3.66
C ARG A 401 10.05 12.34 4.72
N ASP A 402 11.29 11.85 4.77
CA ASP A 402 12.23 12.19 5.85
C ASP A 402 12.86 13.58 5.65
N ALA A 403 12.96 14.06 4.41
CA ALA A 403 13.35 15.44 4.15
C ALA A 403 12.33 16.46 4.69
N LEU A 404 11.06 16.09 4.74
CA LEU A 404 10.00 16.94 5.29
C LEU A 404 9.91 16.83 6.82
N ARG A 405 9.66 15.63 7.34
CA ARG A 405 9.29 15.40 8.75
C ARG A 405 10.44 14.99 9.67
N GLY A 406 11.57 14.57 9.09
CA GLY A 406 12.70 14.00 9.82
C GLY A 406 12.81 12.48 9.69
N PRO A 407 14.00 11.90 9.99
CA PRO A 407 14.32 10.52 9.72
C PRO A 407 13.46 9.53 10.52
N PHE A 408 13.14 8.39 9.90
CA PHE A 408 12.42 7.29 10.54
C PHE A 408 13.14 6.76 11.80
N SER A 409 14.47 6.76 11.79
CA SER A 409 15.30 6.24 12.89
C SER A 409 15.31 7.09 14.17
N ASN A 410 14.75 8.31 14.13
CA ASN A 410 14.73 9.23 15.27
C ASN A 410 13.50 10.16 15.25
N ASP A 411 12.46 9.78 15.96
CA ASP A 411 11.19 10.50 16.03
C ASP A 411 11.28 11.94 16.59
N LYS A 412 12.36 12.26 17.28
CA LYS A 412 12.60 13.60 17.86
C LYS A 412 13.39 14.51 16.92
N GLN A 413 13.95 13.99 15.85
CA GLN A 413 14.74 14.77 14.92
C GLN A 413 13.82 15.44 13.89
N PRO A 414 13.72 16.78 13.87
CA PRO A 414 12.97 17.51 12.84
C PRO A 414 13.76 17.60 11.54
N ALA A 415 13.09 18.09 10.48
CA ALA A 415 13.72 18.38 9.20
C ALA A 415 13.17 19.71 8.60
N MET A 416 12.88 19.75 7.30
CA MET A 416 12.56 20.98 6.59
C MET A 416 11.27 21.65 7.07
N LEU A 417 10.28 20.92 7.61
CA LEU A 417 9.07 21.50 8.22
C LEU A 417 9.39 22.39 9.42
N ALA A 418 10.49 22.12 10.14
CA ALA A 418 11.00 22.98 11.19
C ALA A 418 11.89 24.12 10.67
N GLY A 419 12.01 24.33 9.35
CA GLY A 419 12.89 25.34 8.77
C GLY A 419 14.37 24.93 8.74
N LEU A 420 14.70 23.63 8.93
CA LEU A 420 16.08 23.17 8.89
C LEU A 420 16.62 23.05 7.46
N LEU A 421 17.92 23.36 7.31
CA LEU A 421 18.63 23.34 6.04
C LEU A 421 19.08 21.92 5.65
N GLY A 422 19.48 21.72 4.39
CA GLY A 422 20.16 20.50 3.92
C GLY A 422 19.25 19.45 3.31
N ASN A 423 17.92 19.69 3.25
CA ASN A 423 16.95 18.71 2.72
C ASN A 423 16.32 19.11 1.38
N LYS A 424 16.65 20.31 0.86
CA LYS A 424 16.03 20.87 -0.35
C LYS A 424 16.17 19.95 -1.57
N GLU A 425 17.34 19.36 -1.78
CA GLU A 425 17.58 18.49 -2.94
C GLU A 425 16.77 17.18 -2.86
N SER A 426 16.52 16.66 -1.65
CA SER A 426 15.64 15.50 -1.43
C SER A 426 14.18 15.84 -1.77
N VAL A 427 13.72 17.04 -1.40
CA VAL A 427 12.38 17.51 -1.77
C VAL A 427 12.28 17.72 -3.28
N LYS A 428 13.29 18.33 -3.92
CA LYS A 428 13.35 18.49 -5.39
C LYS A 428 13.30 17.13 -6.11
N MET A 429 14.05 16.15 -5.63
CA MET A 429 13.99 14.77 -6.15
C MET A 429 12.58 14.19 -6.05
N GLY A 430 11.90 14.35 -4.91
CA GLY A 430 10.51 13.94 -4.72
C GLY A 430 9.55 14.63 -5.70
N ILE A 431 9.72 15.95 -5.91
CA ILE A 431 8.88 16.73 -6.83
C ILE A 431 9.01 16.21 -8.27
N VAL A 432 10.21 15.88 -8.76
CA VAL A 432 10.40 15.37 -10.12
C VAL A 432 10.10 13.88 -10.27
N GLY A 433 9.61 13.21 -9.20
CA GLY A 433 9.24 11.79 -9.26
C GLY A 433 10.43 10.82 -9.29
N GLY A 434 11.58 11.20 -8.69
CA GLY A 434 12.75 10.32 -8.57
C GLY A 434 13.55 10.07 -9.85
N ILE A 435 13.16 10.70 -10.97
CA ILE A 435 13.81 10.56 -12.28
C ILE A 435 15.07 11.44 -12.38
N PRO A 436 16.00 11.17 -13.32
CA PRO A 436 17.10 12.09 -13.62
C PRO A 436 16.60 13.48 -14.03
N HIS A 437 17.04 14.53 -13.33
CA HIS A 437 16.67 15.92 -13.64
C HIS A 437 17.88 16.85 -13.52
N PRO A 438 18.14 17.77 -14.49
CA PRO A 438 19.36 18.57 -14.53
C PRO A 438 19.53 19.56 -13.38
N GLN A 439 18.43 19.94 -12.71
CA GLN A 439 18.45 20.90 -11.58
C GLN A 439 18.40 20.21 -10.21
N VAL A 440 18.57 18.89 -10.10
CA VAL A 440 18.67 18.15 -8.85
C VAL A 440 20.09 17.69 -8.63
N ASP A 441 20.68 18.09 -7.51
CA ASP A 441 22.00 17.62 -7.07
C ASP A 441 21.84 16.35 -6.24
N TYR A 442 21.84 15.19 -6.92
CA TYR A 442 21.64 13.89 -6.25
C TYR A 442 22.69 13.57 -5.19
N SER A 443 23.89 14.18 -5.26
CA SER A 443 24.92 13.98 -4.23
C SER A 443 24.50 14.47 -2.84
N LYS A 444 23.54 15.43 -2.80
CA LYS A 444 22.99 16.04 -1.58
C LYS A 444 21.65 15.44 -1.15
N VAL A 445 21.09 14.53 -1.92
CA VAL A 445 19.87 13.79 -1.52
C VAL A 445 20.20 12.90 -0.31
N ASN A 446 19.29 12.74 0.64
CA ASN A 446 19.56 12.09 1.93
C ASN A 446 19.97 10.62 1.80
N TYR A 447 19.19 9.76 1.17
CA TYR A 447 19.48 8.30 1.09
C TYR A 447 20.06 7.91 -0.27
N SER A 448 19.33 8.14 -1.35
CA SER A 448 19.73 7.76 -2.70
C SER A 448 20.63 8.82 -3.33
N LYS A 449 21.89 8.47 -3.62
CA LYS A 449 22.86 9.40 -4.24
C LYS A 449 22.78 9.43 -5.77
N SER A 450 21.74 8.83 -6.33
CA SER A 450 21.41 8.79 -7.76
C SER A 450 19.90 8.71 -7.95
N PRO A 451 19.36 9.13 -9.11
CA PRO A 451 17.97 8.85 -9.46
C PRO A 451 17.74 7.34 -9.54
N TRP A 452 16.56 6.88 -9.09
CA TRP A 452 16.24 5.47 -9.08
C TRP A 452 14.96 5.10 -9.87
N ALA A 453 14.18 6.11 -10.28
CA ALA A 453 13.00 5.91 -11.11
C ALA A 453 13.33 6.18 -12.58
N GLU A 454 12.80 5.36 -13.50
CA GLU A 454 12.82 5.60 -14.93
C GLU A 454 11.69 6.55 -15.35
N GLN A 455 10.53 6.40 -14.70
CA GLN A 455 9.33 7.21 -14.94
C GLN A 455 8.82 7.79 -13.63
N PRO A 456 8.20 8.99 -13.62
CA PRO A 456 7.82 9.67 -12.38
C PRO A 456 6.76 8.90 -11.57
N HIS A 457 5.91 8.11 -12.22
CA HIS A 457 4.90 7.28 -11.55
C HIS A 457 5.48 6.06 -10.81
N GLN A 458 6.79 5.82 -10.90
CA GLN A 458 7.47 4.80 -10.09
C GLN A 458 7.81 5.31 -8.68
N LEU A 459 7.54 6.58 -8.36
CA LEU A 459 7.71 7.14 -7.03
C LEU A 459 6.36 7.33 -6.35
N ILE A 460 6.17 6.73 -5.16
CA ILE A 460 5.08 7.02 -4.26
C ILE A 460 5.50 8.19 -3.37
N ALA A 461 4.85 9.34 -3.57
CA ALA A 461 5.08 10.56 -2.80
C ALA A 461 4.21 10.54 -1.54
N TYR A 462 4.83 10.56 -0.37
CA TYR A 462 4.13 10.50 0.91
C TYR A 462 4.91 11.20 2.01
N VAL A 463 4.27 11.45 3.12
CA VAL A 463 4.89 12.03 4.31
C VAL A 463 4.58 11.21 5.56
N SER A 464 3.52 10.42 5.58
CA SER A 464 3.25 9.40 6.59
C SER A 464 2.40 8.24 6.04
N CYS A 465 2.37 7.11 6.75
CA CYS A 465 1.59 5.93 6.48
C CYS A 465 1.19 5.27 7.82
N HIS A 466 0.71 4.03 7.80
CA HIS A 466 0.38 3.31 9.03
C HIS A 466 1.58 3.07 9.95
N ASP A 467 2.78 2.86 9.37
CA ASP A 467 4.03 2.68 10.12
C ASP A 467 4.47 3.97 10.82
N ASP A 468 5.22 3.81 11.93
CA ASP A 468 5.76 4.91 12.72
C ASP A 468 4.63 5.73 13.40
N MET A 469 4.79 7.04 13.51
CA MET A 469 3.79 7.98 14.03
C MET A 469 2.95 8.56 12.89
N CYS A 470 1.67 8.80 13.10
CA CYS A 470 0.90 9.62 12.15
C CYS A 470 1.50 11.04 12.06
N LEU A 471 1.24 11.74 10.95
CA LEU A 471 1.91 13.00 10.63
C LEU A 471 1.86 14.03 11.77
N ASN A 472 0.68 14.26 12.35
CA ASN A 472 0.53 15.25 13.43
C ASN A 472 1.34 14.88 14.67
N ASP A 473 1.32 13.62 15.09
CA ASP A 473 2.08 13.15 16.23
C ASP A 473 3.59 13.28 15.98
N ARG A 474 4.02 12.95 14.75
CA ARG A 474 5.42 13.06 14.35
C ARG A 474 5.92 14.50 14.37
N ILE A 475 5.10 15.44 13.87
CA ILE A 475 5.44 16.89 13.90
C ILE A 475 5.50 17.38 15.36
N LYS A 476 4.49 17.08 16.19
CA LYS A 476 4.47 17.44 17.61
C LYS A 476 5.68 16.91 18.38
N ASN A 477 6.09 15.66 18.09
CA ASN A 477 7.20 15.01 18.79
C ASN A 477 8.56 15.63 18.43
N SER A 478 8.71 16.10 17.20
CA SER A 478 9.97 16.66 16.69
C SER A 478 10.06 18.18 16.82
N ILE A 479 8.95 18.90 16.84
CA ILE A 479 8.89 20.35 16.95
C ILE A 479 8.05 20.71 18.19
N PRO A 480 8.68 20.95 19.35
CA PRO A 480 7.97 21.19 20.59
C PRO A 480 7.27 22.55 20.60
N ASN A 481 6.23 22.66 21.43
CA ASN A 481 5.51 23.91 21.74
C ASN A 481 4.71 24.53 20.57
N LEU A 482 4.38 23.76 19.53
CA LEU A 482 3.50 24.23 18.48
C LEU A 482 2.06 24.41 19.03
N CYS A 483 1.42 25.51 18.67
CA CYS A 483 -0.03 25.63 18.80
C CYS A 483 -0.73 24.82 17.70
N GLU A 484 -2.04 24.59 17.84
CA GLU A 484 -2.81 23.79 16.88
C GLU A 484 -2.79 24.41 15.48
N GLU A 485 -2.89 25.72 15.38
CA GLU A 485 -2.85 26.42 14.09
C GLU A 485 -1.51 26.22 13.36
N GLU A 486 -0.39 26.31 14.08
CA GLU A 486 0.94 26.04 13.52
C GLU A 486 1.07 24.58 13.08
N LEU A 487 0.56 23.64 13.87
CA LEU A 487 0.58 22.21 13.53
C LEU A 487 -0.26 21.92 12.29
N VAL A 488 -1.47 22.47 12.19
CA VAL A 488 -2.32 22.38 10.98
C VAL A 488 -1.56 22.92 9.78
N ARG A 489 -0.92 24.08 9.91
CA ARG A 489 -0.17 24.72 8.83
C ARG A 489 0.98 23.85 8.34
N LEU A 490 1.76 23.25 9.24
CA LEU A 490 2.87 22.35 8.87
C LEU A 490 2.38 21.06 8.20
N ASN A 491 1.27 20.50 8.68
CA ASN A 491 0.62 19.35 8.04
C ASN A 491 0.25 19.68 6.58
N LEU A 492 -0.45 20.77 6.36
CA LEU A 492 -0.90 21.19 5.05
C LEU A 492 0.25 21.57 4.10
N LEU A 493 1.34 22.16 4.62
CA LEU A 493 2.55 22.43 3.84
C LEU A 493 3.21 21.14 3.35
N ALA A 494 3.31 20.12 4.21
CA ALA A 494 3.84 18.82 3.81
C ALA A 494 3.01 18.20 2.69
N GLN A 495 1.69 18.21 2.82
CA GLN A 495 0.79 17.66 1.81
C GLN A 495 0.79 18.47 0.51
N THR A 496 0.98 19.79 0.58
CA THR A 496 1.15 20.61 -0.64
C THR A 496 2.32 20.07 -1.47
N LEU A 497 3.46 19.77 -0.86
CA LEU A 497 4.63 19.23 -1.57
C LEU A 497 4.37 17.80 -2.10
N VAL A 498 3.67 16.95 -1.33
CA VAL A 498 3.27 15.62 -1.79
C VAL A 498 2.37 15.71 -3.02
N PHE A 499 1.32 16.53 -2.98
CA PHE A 499 0.32 16.61 -4.05
C PHE A 499 0.76 17.42 -5.26
N THR A 500 1.75 18.28 -5.13
CA THR A 500 2.33 19.04 -6.27
C THR A 500 3.56 18.35 -6.87
N SER A 501 3.94 17.15 -6.38
CA SER A 501 4.98 16.31 -6.99
C SER A 501 4.47 15.59 -8.24
N GLN A 502 5.40 15.11 -9.09
CA GLN A 502 5.10 14.31 -10.28
C GLN A 502 4.92 12.82 -9.96
N GLY A 503 5.22 12.40 -8.73
CA GLY A 503 4.96 11.06 -8.22
C GLY A 503 3.48 10.79 -7.96
N VAL A 504 3.16 9.57 -7.51
CA VAL A 504 1.82 9.16 -7.11
C VAL A 504 1.61 9.58 -5.64
N PRO A 505 0.67 10.46 -5.33
CA PRO A 505 0.44 10.93 -3.96
C PRO A 505 -0.24 9.86 -3.11
N PHE A 506 0.18 9.78 -1.87
CA PHE A 506 -0.32 8.83 -0.90
C PHE A 506 -0.58 9.52 0.44
N ILE A 507 -1.71 9.21 1.06
CA ILE A 507 -2.10 9.71 2.38
C ILE A 507 -2.59 8.58 3.28
N GLN A 508 -2.32 8.69 4.57
CA GLN A 508 -2.91 7.82 5.58
C GLN A 508 -4.33 8.28 5.91
N ALA A 509 -5.26 7.34 6.06
CA ALA A 509 -6.64 7.62 6.43
C ALA A 509 -6.75 8.48 7.69
N GLY A 510 -7.51 9.56 7.60
CA GLY A 510 -7.74 10.50 8.69
C GLY A 510 -6.75 11.67 8.74
N GLU A 511 -5.69 11.70 7.91
CA GLU A 511 -4.85 12.90 7.81
C GLU A 511 -5.64 14.13 7.40
N GLU A 512 -6.57 13.96 6.47
CA GLU A 512 -7.52 14.99 6.03
C GLU A 512 -8.52 15.43 7.11
N LEU A 513 -8.54 14.70 8.24
CA LEU A 513 -9.31 15.00 9.44
C LEU A 513 -8.39 15.42 10.61
N PHE A 514 -7.13 15.72 10.32
CA PHE A 514 -6.16 16.09 11.34
C PHE A 514 -5.94 14.98 12.39
N ARG A 515 -5.70 13.76 11.92
CA ARG A 515 -5.60 12.53 12.73
C ARG A 515 -4.56 12.64 13.85
N ASP A 516 -4.91 12.07 15.00
CA ASP A 516 -4.08 11.96 16.20
C ASP A 516 -4.12 10.51 16.72
N LYS A 517 -2.97 9.91 16.96
CA LYS A 517 -2.81 8.56 17.56
C LYS A 517 -2.19 8.63 18.96
N LYS A 518 -2.30 9.80 19.61
CA LYS A 518 -1.84 10.02 20.99
C LYS A 518 -0.36 9.72 21.19
N MET A 519 0.46 10.08 20.22
CA MET A 519 1.92 9.88 20.22
C MET A 519 2.37 8.40 20.20
N VAL A 520 1.50 7.48 19.81
CA VAL A 520 1.86 6.07 19.75
C VAL A 520 2.61 5.77 18.46
N HIS A 521 3.85 5.30 18.61
CA HIS A 521 4.68 4.78 17.54
C HIS A 521 4.32 3.33 17.23
N ASN A 522 4.19 2.96 15.96
CA ASN A 522 3.86 1.59 15.50
C ASN A 522 2.67 0.96 16.25
N SER A 523 1.50 1.48 16.00
CA SER A 523 0.27 1.14 16.73
C SER A 523 -0.37 -0.20 16.30
N TYR A 524 0.40 -1.15 15.73
CA TYR A 524 -0.09 -2.37 15.06
C TYR A 524 -0.98 -3.29 15.91
N LYS A 525 -0.83 -3.26 17.23
CA LYS A 525 -1.65 -4.01 18.20
C LYS A 525 -2.22 -3.12 19.30
N SER A 526 -2.19 -1.81 19.12
CA SER A 526 -2.82 -0.87 20.04
C SER A 526 -4.34 -0.96 19.93
N PRO A 527 -5.09 -0.67 21.02
CA PRO A 527 -6.54 -0.79 21.00
C PRO A 527 -7.20 0.21 20.02
N ASP A 528 -8.48 -0.05 19.70
CA ASP A 528 -9.29 0.84 18.87
C ASP A 528 -9.27 2.29 19.35
N SER A 529 -9.19 2.55 20.66
CA SER A 529 -9.12 3.90 21.25
C SER A 529 -7.88 4.72 20.85
N ILE A 530 -6.87 4.07 20.26
CA ILE A 530 -5.67 4.71 19.67
C ILE A 530 -5.83 4.78 18.15
N ASN A 531 -6.32 3.70 17.54
CA ASN A 531 -6.29 3.54 16.09
C ASN A 531 -7.49 4.13 15.36
N THR A 532 -8.67 4.15 15.99
CA THR A 532 -9.91 4.59 15.35
C THR A 532 -9.85 6.06 14.95
N ILE A 533 -10.29 6.35 13.73
CA ILE A 533 -10.45 7.71 13.23
C ILE A 533 -11.57 8.42 14.02
N ASP A 534 -11.26 9.56 14.59
CA ASP A 534 -12.25 10.42 15.23
C ASP A 534 -13.02 11.25 14.19
N TRP A 535 -14.17 10.74 13.77
CA TRP A 535 -15.02 11.39 12.77
C TRP A 535 -15.57 12.75 13.20
N SER A 536 -15.56 13.10 14.50
CA SER A 536 -15.96 14.45 14.94
C SER A 536 -15.02 15.53 14.39
N ARG A 537 -13.79 15.17 14.07
CA ARG A 537 -12.79 16.06 13.48
C ARG A 537 -13.14 16.51 12.06
N ARG A 538 -13.99 15.76 11.36
CA ARG A 538 -14.55 16.17 10.06
C ARG A 538 -15.31 17.50 10.18
N ASP A 539 -15.92 17.73 11.33
CA ASP A 539 -16.72 18.92 11.62
C ASP A 539 -15.93 20.02 12.33
N SER A 540 -14.98 19.65 13.18
CA SER A 540 -14.14 20.63 13.94
C SER A 540 -12.94 21.15 13.13
N HIS A 541 -12.44 20.42 12.12
CA HIS A 541 -11.31 20.82 11.25
C HIS A 541 -11.73 20.86 9.78
N LYS A 542 -12.81 21.57 9.49
CA LYS A 542 -13.39 21.68 8.13
C LYS A 542 -12.41 22.27 7.12
N GLU A 543 -11.58 23.19 7.56
CA GLU A 543 -10.55 23.84 6.76
C GLU A 543 -9.45 22.85 6.31
N VAL A 544 -9.06 21.92 7.18
CA VAL A 544 -8.09 20.86 6.82
C VAL A 544 -8.67 19.99 5.70
N TYR A 545 -9.88 19.48 5.91
CA TYR A 545 -10.56 18.68 4.88
C TYR A 545 -10.75 19.45 3.57
N ALA A 546 -11.16 20.72 3.63
CA ALA A 546 -11.34 21.55 2.45
C ALA A 546 -10.04 21.68 1.66
N TYR A 547 -8.92 21.91 2.33
CA TYR A 547 -7.61 22.03 1.71
C TYR A 547 -7.16 20.73 1.02
N TYR A 548 -7.36 19.56 1.66
CA TYR A 548 -7.09 18.27 1.00
C TYR A 548 -7.95 18.05 -0.25
N ARG A 549 -9.21 18.46 -0.21
CA ARG A 549 -10.06 18.43 -1.40
C ARG A 549 -9.52 19.32 -2.52
N GLU A 550 -9.12 20.53 -2.21
CA GLU A 550 -8.51 21.44 -3.18
C GLU A 550 -7.24 20.84 -3.81
N LEU A 551 -6.41 20.15 -3.03
CA LEU A 551 -5.25 19.41 -3.57
C LEU A 551 -5.66 18.29 -4.53
N MET A 552 -6.72 17.53 -4.23
CA MET A 552 -7.26 16.51 -5.13
C MET A 552 -7.81 17.12 -6.42
N GLU A 553 -8.57 18.22 -6.29
CA GLU A 553 -9.12 18.95 -7.40
C GLU A 553 -8.02 19.55 -8.30
N LEU A 554 -6.98 20.13 -7.70
CA LEU A 554 -5.81 20.66 -8.41
C LEU A 554 -5.15 19.58 -9.29
N ARG A 555 -4.92 18.37 -8.74
CA ARG A 555 -4.31 17.27 -9.50
C ARG A 555 -5.20 16.74 -10.62
N SER A 556 -6.51 16.74 -10.42
CA SER A 556 -7.47 16.24 -11.42
C SER A 556 -7.84 17.24 -12.49
N ALA A 557 -7.46 18.52 -12.36
CA ALA A 557 -7.89 19.56 -13.28
C ALA A 557 -7.32 19.42 -14.71
N ASP A 558 -6.00 19.23 -14.83
CA ASP A 558 -5.33 19.20 -16.14
C ASP A 558 -4.07 18.33 -16.22
N LEU A 559 -3.81 17.53 -15.22
CA LEU A 559 -2.65 16.61 -15.12
C LEU A 559 -1.27 17.30 -15.07
N ALA A 560 -1.20 18.60 -14.75
CA ALA A 560 0.09 19.31 -14.62
C ALA A 560 1.02 18.63 -13.60
N PHE A 561 0.46 18.09 -12.52
CA PHE A 561 1.17 17.40 -11.45
C PHE A 561 1.23 15.88 -11.67
N SER A 562 0.90 15.40 -12.87
CA SER A 562 0.90 14.00 -13.27
C SER A 562 1.24 13.86 -14.75
N LEU A 563 2.38 14.40 -15.15
CA LEU A 563 2.84 14.42 -16.56
C LEU A 563 3.09 13.00 -17.10
N GLY A 564 3.38 12.02 -16.23
CA GLY A 564 3.46 10.61 -16.55
C GLY A 564 4.66 10.17 -17.40
N ASP A 565 5.48 11.12 -17.87
CA ASP A 565 6.61 10.90 -18.76
C ASP A 565 7.83 11.65 -18.28
N ALA A 566 8.96 10.94 -18.12
CA ALA A 566 10.20 11.49 -17.61
C ALA A 566 10.80 12.58 -18.52
N GLN A 567 10.63 12.49 -19.85
CA GLN A 567 11.10 13.51 -20.76
C GLN A 567 10.30 14.81 -20.58
N LYS A 568 8.96 14.72 -20.48
CA LYS A 568 8.11 15.88 -20.21
C LYS A 568 8.43 16.53 -18.87
N VAL A 569 8.70 15.74 -17.82
CA VAL A 569 9.11 16.29 -16.52
C VAL A 569 10.41 17.06 -16.64
N ARG A 570 11.41 16.53 -17.34
CA ARG A 570 12.70 17.24 -17.57
C ARG A 570 12.55 18.52 -18.38
N GLU A 571 11.62 18.55 -19.33
CA GLU A 571 11.40 19.70 -20.20
C GLU A 571 10.51 20.77 -19.58
N TYR A 572 9.49 20.37 -18.82
CA TYR A 572 8.42 21.26 -18.34
C TYR A 572 8.61 21.71 -16.91
N VAL A 573 9.21 20.89 -16.05
CA VAL A 573 9.45 21.25 -14.66
C VAL A 573 10.78 21.97 -14.53
N SER A 574 10.78 23.16 -13.93
CA SER A 574 12.00 23.93 -13.66
C SER A 574 11.95 24.54 -12.27
N PHE A 575 13.06 24.42 -11.51
CA PHE A 575 13.18 25.06 -10.20
C PHE A 575 13.65 26.50 -10.36
N LEU A 576 12.92 27.39 -9.72
CA LEU A 576 13.25 28.82 -9.70
C LEU A 576 14.16 29.12 -8.49
N PRO A 577 14.98 30.19 -8.56
CA PRO A 577 15.84 30.60 -7.44
C PRO A 577 15.02 30.83 -6.16
N SER A 578 15.43 30.22 -5.06
CA SER A 578 14.82 30.36 -3.74
C SER A 578 15.82 29.97 -2.64
N SER A 579 15.56 30.38 -1.41
CA SER A 579 16.37 30.02 -0.24
C SER A 579 16.41 28.52 0.02
N GLU A 580 17.28 28.07 0.92
CA GLU A 580 17.40 26.65 1.29
C GLU A 580 16.17 26.13 2.07
N THR A 581 15.34 27.01 2.65
CA THR A 581 14.10 26.66 3.34
C THR A 581 12.86 26.79 2.47
N SER A 582 13.02 27.16 1.21
CA SER A 582 11.92 27.31 0.26
C SER A 582 12.13 26.47 -0.99
N VAL A 583 11.03 25.98 -1.54
CA VAL A 583 11.03 25.26 -2.83
C VAL A 583 10.06 25.98 -3.76
N VAL A 584 10.60 26.48 -4.86
CA VAL A 584 9.81 27.16 -5.88
C VAL A 584 10.11 26.51 -7.23
N PHE A 585 9.03 26.10 -7.93
CA PHE A 585 9.18 25.49 -9.24
C PHE A 585 8.04 25.89 -10.17
N ARG A 586 8.32 25.85 -11.46
CA ARG A 586 7.36 26.09 -12.52
C ARG A 586 7.12 24.82 -13.29
N ILE A 587 5.89 24.60 -13.73
CA ILE A 587 5.52 23.62 -14.74
C ILE A 587 5.04 24.41 -15.95
N ASN A 588 5.80 24.39 -17.05
CA ASN A 588 5.48 25.11 -18.27
C ASN A 588 5.60 24.19 -19.49
N GLY A 589 4.47 23.91 -20.12
CA GLY A 589 4.43 22.98 -21.25
C GLY A 589 3.02 22.78 -21.79
N LYS A 590 2.80 21.61 -22.39
CA LYS A 590 1.47 21.22 -22.91
C LYS A 590 0.94 20.01 -22.17
N SER A 591 -0.37 19.97 -21.95
CA SER A 591 -1.05 18.80 -21.38
C SER A 591 -0.79 17.56 -22.23
N LEU A 592 -0.99 16.36 -21.64
CA LEU A 592 -0.83 15.06 -22.34
C LEU A 592 -1.62 14.98 -23.67
N TYR A 593 -2.69 15.75 -23.79
CA TYR A 593 -3.55 15.78 -24.98
C TYR A 593 -3.32 16.99 -25.88
N GLU A 594 -2.22 17.74 -25.66
CA GLU A 594 -1.83 18.94 -26.42
C GLU A 594 -2.88 20.04 -26.58
N ARG A 595 -3.98 19.94 -25.82
CA ARG A 595 -5.16 20.83 -25.95
C ARG A 595 -5.09 22.06 -25.05
N HIS A 596 -4.29 22.00 -23.98
CA HIS A 596 -4.18 23.08 -23.01
C HIS A 596 -2.73 23.37 -22.70
N GLU A 597 -2.38 24.65 -22.65
CA GLU A 597 -1.11 25.09 -22.10
C GLU A 597 -1.12 24.91 -20.59
N LEU A 598 -0.01 24.34 -20.10
CA LEU A 598 0.27 24.21 -18.67
C LEU A 598 1.23 25.34 -18.30
N ASP A 599 0.84 26.17 -17.35
CA ASP A 599 1.77 27.11 -16.73
C ASP A 599 1.34 27.28 -15.27
N TYR A 600 2.12 26.71 -14.38
CA TYR A 600 1.93 26.79 -12.95
C TYR A 600 3.24 27.19 -12.29
N VAL A 601 3.16 28.06 -11.29
CA VAL A 601 4.26 28.26 -10.33
C VAL A 601 3.78 27.80 -8.97
N VAL A 602 4.53 26.89 -8.36
CA VAL A 602 4.31 26.44 -6.98
C VAL A 602 5.44 27.02 -6.14
N ALA A 603 5.07 27.75 -5.11
CA ALA A 603 6.02 28.36 -4.16
C ALA A 603 5.66 27.86 -2.74
N VAL A 604 6.59 27.18 -2.08
CA VAL A 604 6.43 26.70 -0.70
C VAL A 604 7.57 27.22 0.13
N ASN A 605 7.26 28.02 1.13
CA ASN A 605 8.22 28.58 2.09
C ASN A 605 8.05 27.86 3.45
N LEU A 606 9.02 27.05 3.80
CA LEU A 606 9.09 26.34 5.09
C LEU A 606 9.96 27.09 6.13
N GLY A 607 10.50 28.24 5.75
CA GLY A 607 11.30 29.11 6.61
C GLY A 607 10.42 30.00 7.52
N ASP A 608 11.08 30.66 8.48
CA ASP A 608 10.46 31.57 9.47
C ASP A 608 10.48 33.05 9.02
N GLN A 609 10.96 33.31 7.80
CA GLN A 609 10.99 34.66 7.21
C GLN A 609 10.27 34.67 5.86
N PRO A 610 9.63 35.77 5.49
CA PRO A 610 9.08 35.92 4.13
C PRO A 610 10.19 35.87 3.09
N GLU A 611 9.87 35.37 1.88
CA GLU A 611 10.79 35.30 0.76
C GLU A 611 10.19 35.94 -0.49
N THR A 612 11.02 36.66 -1.25
CA THR A 612 10.62 37.25 -2.53
C THR A 612 11.01 36.33 -3.67
N VAL A 613 10.03 35.90 -4.44
CA VAL A 613 10.19 35.08 -5.63
C VAL A 613 9.98 35.92 -6.88
N LEU A 614 10.81 35.72 -7.91
CA LEU A 614 10.61 36.34 -9.21
C LEU A 614 9.73 35.44 -10.07
N LEU A 615 8.55 35.92 -10.45
CA LEU A 615 7.64 35.21 -11.36
C LEU A 615 8.02 35.49 -12.83
N PRO A 616 7.78 34.50 -13.71
CA PRO A 616 8.11 34.63 -15.14
C PRO A 616 7.34 35.71 -15.89
N SER A 617 6.17 36.12 -15.41
CA SER A 617 5.34 37.19 -15.98
C SER A 617 4.52 37.91 -14.89
N SER A 618 3.80 38.97 -15.27
CA SER A 618 3.04 39.84 -14.35
C SER A 618 1.57 39.46 -14.22
N ASP A 619 1.11 38.40 -14.91
CA ASP A 619 -0.32 38.07 -14.98
C ASP A 619 -0.71 36.82 -14.18
N TYR A 620 0.15 36.35 -13.24
CA TYR A 620 -0.19 35.21 -12.38
C TYR A 620 -1.25 35.56 -11.35
N LEU A 621 -2.20 34.64 -11.18
CA LEU A 621 -3.21 34.67 -10.12
C LEU A 621 -3.02 33.51 -9.15
N LEU A 622 -3.41 33.70 -7.90
CA LEU A 622 -3.47 32.65 -6.90
C LEU A 622 -4.61 31.68 -7.24
N VAL A 623 -4.27 30.40 -7.47
CA VAL A 623 -5.23 29.32 -7.69
C VAL A 623 -5.52 28.61 -6.37
N MET A 624 -4.51 28.43 -5.53
CA MET A 624 -4.59 27.78 -4.23
C MET A 624 -3.55 28.40 -3.29
N GLY A 625 -3.90 28.65 -2.06
CA GLY A 625 -2.99 29.27 -1.08
C GLY A 625 -3.15 28.74 0.34
N LEU A 626 -2.04 28.67 1.05
CA LEU A 626 -1.97 28.39 2.49
C LEU A 626 -1.20 29.49 3.17
N GLY A 627 -1.82 30.21 4.10
CA GLY A 627 -1.22 31.38 4.74
C GLY A 627 -1.01 32.58 3.80
N VAL A 628 -1.69 32.55 2.66
CA VAL A 628 -1.66 33.56 1.59
C VAL A 628 -3.11 33.87 1.25
N ASP A 629 -3.56 35.10 1.35
CA ASP A 629 -4.93 35.46 1.00
C ASP A 629 -5.10 35.80 -0.50
N ALA A 630 -6.34 35.86 -0.98
CA ALA A 630 -6.65 36.19 -2.37
C ALA A 630 -6.20 37.62 -2.79
N HIS A 631 -5.87 38.44 -1.83
CA HIS A 631 -5.28 39.77 -2.02
C HIS A 631 -3.77 39.74 -1.82
N CYS A 632 -3.20 38.50 -1.88
CA CYS A 632 -1.79 38.31 -1.79
C CYS A 632 -1.06 39.39 -2.53
N ASN A 633 -0.35 40.17 -1.76
CA ASN A 633 0.50 41.22 -2.20
C ASN A 633 1.46 40.70 -3.29
N VAL A 634 0.91 40.60 -4.48
CA VAL A 634 1.71 40.90 -5.66
C VAL A 634 2.16 42.33 -5.40
N VAL A 635 3.40 42.47 -4.96
CA VAL A 635 3.94 43.78 -4.65
C VAL A 635 3.77 44.62 -5.91
N ASP A 636 2.83 45.58 -5.84
CA ASP A 636 2.45 46.50 -6.90
C ASP A 636 1.97 45.90 -8.23
N SER A 637 0.69 45.49 -8.26
CA SER A 637 -0.03 45.26 -9.51
C SER A 637 -0.25 46.54 -10.33
N ASN A 638 0.10 47.70 -9.82
CA ASN A 638 -0.14 48.99 -10.48
C ASN A 638 1.10 49.57 -11.19
N GLU A 639 2.28 49.06 -10.99
CA GLU A 639 3.46 49.47 -11.74
C GLU A 639 4.01 48.28 -12.55
N ILE A 640 3.44 48.06 -13.76
CA ILE A 640 4.16 47.33 -14.81
C ILE A 640 5.34 48.23 -15.19
N GLN A 641 6.46 48.07 -14.49
CA GLN A 641 7.73 48.67 -14.95
C GLN A 641 8.11 47.98 -16.27
N ARG A 642 7.78 48.63 -17.36
CA ARG A 642 8.40 48.27 -18.65
C ARG A 642 9.85 48.77 -18.59
N SER A 643 10.79 47.90 -18.86
CA SER A 643 12.15 48.33 -19.17
C SER A 643 12.12 49.33 -20.34
N ASP A 644 13.08 50.21 -20.43
CA ASP A 644 13.19 51.16 -21.53
C ASP A 644 13.18 50.53 -22.92
N ASN A 645 13.37 49.20 -22.99
CA ASN A 645 13.35 48.38 -24.22
C ASN A 645 11.99 47.68 -24.47
N GLY A 646 10.95 47.92 -23.65
CA GLY A 646 9.62 47.32 -23.83
C GLY A 646 9.48 45.85 -23.37
N GLU A 647 10.51 45.27 -22.77
CA GLU A 647 10.44 43.91 -22.17
C GLU A 647 9.67 43.91 -20.87
N ALA A 648 8.84 42.89 -20.65
CA ALA A 648 8.14 42.72 -19.40
C ALA A 648 9.12 42.46 -18.25
N VAL A 649 9.05 43.26 -17.18
CA VAL A 649 9.84 43.03 -15.99
C VAL A 649 9.19 41.91 -15.19
N PRO A 650 9.93 40.85 -14.73
CA PRO A 650 9.37 39.78 -13.93
C PRO A 650 8.71 40.34 -12.67
N GLN A 651 7.49 39.87 -12.41
CA GLN A 651 6.76 40.24 -11.21
C GLN A 651 7.42 39.68 -9.96
N ARG A 652 7.50 40.46 -8.91
CA ARG A 652 7.95 40.02 -7.58
C ARG A 652 6.74 39.53 -6.79
N PHE A 653 6.85 38.33 -6.24
CA PHE A 653 5.86 37.73 -5.37
C PHE A 653 6.49 37.46 -4.00
N VAL A 654 5.88 38.00 -2.95
CA VAL A 654 6.32 37.75 -1.57
C VAL A 654 5.51 36.59 -1.00
N ILE A 655 6.18 35.45 -0.73
CA ILE A 655 5.59 34.34 -0.02
C ILE A 655 5.89 34.46 1.47
N PRO A 656 4.86 34.54 2.35
CA PRO A 656 5.05 34.64 3.79
C PRO A 656 5.78 33.44 4.38
N ALA A 657 6.24 33.57 5.61
CA ALA A 657 6.79 32.45 6.39
C ALA A 657 5.75 31.34 6.54
N LYS A 658 6.19 30.08 6.50
CA LYS A 658 5.32 28.90 6.66
C LYS A 658 4.06 28.95 5.77
N SER A 659 4.24 29.22 4.50
CA SER A 659 3.15 29.42 3.53
C SER A 659 3.39 28.70 2.23
N ALA A 660 2.32 28.47 1.47
CA ALA A 660 2.37 27.92 0.14
C ALA A 660 1.43 28.64 -0.82
N ALA A 661 1.81 28.75 -2.09
CA ALA A 661 0.99 29.30 -3.14
C ALA A 661 1.13 28.47 -4.42
N VAL A 662 0.01 28.20 -5.07
CA VAL A 662 -0.05 27.68 -6.43
C VAL A 662 -0.61 28.79 -7.30
N LEU A 663 0.16 29.20 -8.28
CA LEU A 663 -0.12 30.34 -9.16
C LEU A 663 -0.28 29.89 -10.60
N ARG A 664 -1.17 30.56 -11.36
CA ARG A 664 -1.40 30.29 -12.78
C ARG A 664 -1.62 31.62 -13.52
N PRO A 665 -1.14 31.80 -14.78
CA PRO A 665 -1.40 33.00 -15.55
C PRO A 665 -2.88 33.20 -15.84
N TYR A 666 -3.37 34.44 -15.70
CA TYR A 666 -4.76 34.82 -15.98
C TYR A 666 -5.16 34.53 -17.43
N SER A 667 -4.24 34.75 -18.36
CA SER A 667 -4.45 34.48 -19.78
C SER A 667 -4.86 33.02 -20.05
N ILE A 668 -4.24 32.05 -19.36
CA ILE A 668 -4.56 30.63 -19.48
C ILE A 668 -5.90 30.29 -18.80
N ILE A 669 -6.19 30.86 -17.64
CA ILE A 669 -7.46 30.65 -16.93
C ILE A 669 -8.65 31.10 -17.79
N ARG A 670 -8.51 32.26 -18.45
CA ARG A 670 -9.57 32.81 -19.31
C ARG A 670 -9.85 31.96 -20.55
N MET A 671 -8.83 31.30 -21.13
CA MET A 671 -8.99 30.41 -22.29
C MET A 671 -9.70 29.10 -21.92
N ALA A 672 -9.54 28.62 -20.72
CA ALA A 672 -10.17 27.38 -20.25
C ALA A 672 -11.67 27.57 -19.88
N GLY A 673 -12.12 28.81 -19.66
CA GLY A 673 -13.51 29.16 -19.32
C GLY A 673 -14.42 29.48 -20.52
N ASN A 674 -13.90 29.46 -21.74
CA ASN A 674 -14.63 29.57 -23.01
C ASN A 674 -14.60 28.22 -23.74
#